data_9b9343887b4266b542209fea54562242
#
_entry.id   9b9343887b4266b542209fea54562242
#
_cell.length_a   1.000
_cell.length_b   1.000
_cell.length_c   1.000
_cell.angle_alpha   90.00
_cell.angle_beta   90.00
_cell.angle_gamma   90.00
#
_symmetry.space_group_name_H-M   'P 1'
#
loop_
_entity.id
_entity.type
_entity.pdbx_description
1 polymer ?
#
loop_
_entity_poly.entity_id
_entity_poly.type
_entity_poly.pdbx_seq_one_letter_code
_entity_poly.pdbx_strand_id
1 'polypeptide(L)'
;MPLHIEQIRHRLDASNGYFLPGSDLEARWLASADIKSVLIPPAKTFERTVKPFEKIIEILPVKVPEFMDLSTDPRDIYNFAVTHGWKVWLKGPVMDARRVYNWPHFQATWDELLTTWGRESFFLQREITGLDVSVAIAAHHGKLLGAAFMEKRQITAEGKCWAGDVTECPADLFKAIENFARQLNWTGGGELEFVRDASGQLWFIDLNYRFPAWIHGATLAGINLPGLLIEAVSGVTAAPATSASRQFTRLVLEMPVLNQMQLPAPPTFKETKRGAVSGKLSSLSPGGLPQLMQRLSPTATSGAKFKLNEELNKHEQKYLPKVLKEFVLKNDPSDFLTPNRLFLAETAEAPFKLMRKLAGERRPVRLSPAYSIKTNPDRRLMEAALKAGFRAEGISMEELLWAREVGFRYEDMVYNGPVPLVEKHLEGQAIHVVFADSIESFVRLCKLRPLVAKNIGLRLRPFDVNSRFGLQMESLEQFKRIAAAVREHLPSEVGFGIHQHQQSSITGQKLWLRQTQAFLEQARTLENICGRKVSICDIGGGWTSESFQPFVADVLAPLLGDIQTILSQVQEVIIEPGKAICEQSQVLVARVLERRGEGHVREVVADACLAELPLAVDFARNVYHLNPAGKLTKLTSGVGRILGRVCMEHDILANGILLPAETREGDFLIFSHAGAYEASMSYRFGTGSSYERQT
;
A
#
# COMPACT_ATOMS: atom_id res chain seq x y z
N MET A 1 20.57 22.11 -5.13
CA MET A 1 21.34 21.05 -5.82
C MET A 1 22.83 21.35 -6.05
N PRO A 2 23.30 22.49 -6.55
CA PRO A 2 24.76 22.76 -6.67
C PRO A 2 25.55 22.66 -5.36
N LEU A 3 24.98 23.11 -4.24
CA LEU A 3 25.60 23.06 -2.91
C LEU A 3 25.93 21.62 -2.44
N HIS A 4 25.17 20.62 -2.85
CA HIS A 4 25.41 19.24 -2.45
C HIS A 4 26.55 18.57 -3.24
N ILE A 5 26.75 18.94 -4.51
CA ILE A 5 27.87 18.44 -5.32
C ILE A 5 29.19 18.88 -4.72
N GLU A 6 29.32 20.17 -4.39
CA GLU A 6 30.54 20.72 -3.76
C GLU A 6 30.84 20.10 -2.41
N GLN A 7 29.80 19.82 -1.61
CA GLN A 7 29.96 19.13 -0.33
C GLN A 7 30.43 17.68 -0.51
N ILE A 8 29.90 16.95 -1.51
CA ILE A 8 30.34 15.61 -1.84
C ILE A 8 31.79 15.63 -2.31
N ARG A 9 32.15 16.54 -3.23
CA ARG A 9 33.51 16.71 -3.72
C ARG A 9 34.49 16.98 -2.56
N HIS A 10 34.19 17.97 -1.74
CA HIS A 10 35.03 18.32 -0.58
C HIS A 10 35.22 17.14 0.39
N ARG A 11 34.19 16.36 0.66
CA ARG A 11 34.30 15.19 1.54
C ARG A 11 35.11 14.06 0.93
N LEU A 12 34.93 13.78 -0.36
CA LEU A 12 35.69 12.75 -1.06
C LEU A 12 37.16 13.13 -1.14
N ASP A 13 37.48 14.39 -1.45
CA ASP A 13 38.85 14.91 -1.48
C ASP A 13 39.52 14.85 -0.11
N ALA A 14 38.76 15.17 0.97
CA ALA A 14 39.28 15.12 2.33
C ALA A 14 39.49 13.70 2.88
N SER A 15 38.75 12.71 2.35
CA SER A 15 38.80 11.32 2.84
C SER A 15 39.61 10.37 1.99
N ASN A 16 40.08 10.79 0.79
CA ASN A 16 40.58 9.90 -0.26
C ASN A 16 39.61 8.72 -0.53
N GLY A 17 38.30 8.97 -0.39
CA GLY A 17 37.25 7.95 -0.48
C GLY A 17 36.67 7.83 -1.87
N TYR A 18 35.92 6.76 -2.09
CA TYR A 18 35.13 6.55 -3.30
C TYR A 18 33.63 6.59 -2.97
N PHE A 19 32.83 7.03 -3.93
CA PHE A 19 31.38 7.07 -3.80
C PHE A 19 30.72 6.12 -4.79
N LEU A 20 29.80 5.29 -4.31
CA LEU A 20 28.93 4.43 -5.10
C LEU A 20 27.48 4.93 -4.98
N PRO A 21 26.77 5.15 -6.10
CA PRO A 21 25.39 5.59 -6.04
C PRO A 21 24.47 4.49 -5.49
N GLY A 22 23.50 4.89 -4.71
CA GLY A 22 22.45 4.02 -4.19
C GLY A 22 21.21 3.94 -5.09
N SER A 23 21.09 4.87 -6.06
CA SER A 23 19.99 4.93 -7.00
C SER A 23 20.42 5.38 -8.40
N ASP A 24 19.60 5.07 -9.40
CA ASP A 24 19.86 5.46 -10.80
C ASP A 24 19.74 6.97 -11.02
N LEU A 25 18.89 7.65 -10.24
CA LEU A 25 18.77 9.11 -10.22
C LEU A 25 20.07 9.76 -9.69
N GLU A 26 20.62 9.22 -8.60
CA GLU A 26 21.92 9.65 -8.07
C GLU A 26 23.03 9.46 -9.09
N ALA A 27 23.09 8.29 -9.73
CA ALA A 27 24.10 7.98 -10.74
C ALA A 27 24.05 8.99 -11.91
N ARG A 28 22.87 9.26 -12.45
CA ARG A 28 22.67 10.25 -13.52
C ARG A 28 23.07 11.66 -13.11
N TRP A 29 22.64 12.07 -11.92
CA TRP A 29 22.95 13.39 -11.38
C TRP A 29 24.45 13.58 -11.16
N LEU A 30 25.12 12.58 -10.57
CA LEU A 30 26.56 12.63 -10.32
C LEU A 30 27.40 12.53 -11.61
N ALA A 31 26.92 11.87 -12.65
CA ALA A 31 27.59 11.77 -13.92
C ALA A 31 27.82 13.14 -14.58
N SER A 32 26.93 14.11 -14.34
CA SER A 32 27.09 15.48 -14.84
C SER A 32 28.11 16.32 -14.05
N ALA A 33 28.52 15.85 -12.86
CA ALA A 33 29.37 16.59 -11.94
C ALA A 33 30.88 16.36 -12.13
N ASP A 34 31.27 15.35 -12.93
CA ASP A 34 32.68 14.98 -13.25
C ASP A 34 33.58 14.87 -12.00
N ILE A 35 33.15 14.07 -11.03
CA ILE A 35 33.92 13.79 -9.82
C ILE A 35 34.65 12.46 -9.96
N LYS A 36 35.98 12.48 -10.03
CA LYS A 36 36.81 11.30 -10.27
C LYS A 36 36.63 10.16 -9.25
N SER A 37 36.33 10.47 -8.03
CA SER A 37 36.12 9.50 -6.93
C SER A 37 34.73 8.89 -6.93
N VAL A 38 33.84 9.27 -7.86
CA VAL A 38 32.51 8.67 -8.00
C VAL A 38 32.55 7.53 -9.00
N LEU A 39 32.20 6.32 -8.55
CA LEU A 39 32.31 5.10 -9.37
C LEU A 39 30.99 4.88 -10.13
N ILE A 40 30.85 5.57 -11.25
CA ILE A 40 29.71 5.52 -12.18
C ILE A 40 30.18 5.51 -13.62
N PRO A 41 29.36 5.06 -14.57
CA PRO A 41 29.66 5.19 -15.97
C PRO A 41 29.77 6.66 -16.40
N PRO A 42 30.57 6.98 -17.42
CA PRO A 42 30.69 8.34 -17.99
C PRO A 42 29.32 8.88 -18.44
N ALA A 43 29.14 10.21 -18.42
CA ALA A 43 27.88 10.86 -18.81
C ALA A 43 27.35 10.41 -20.19
N LYS A 44 28.24 10.24 -21.17
CA LYS A 44 27.88 9.72 -22.50
C LYS A 44 27.27 8.33 -22.51
N THR A 45 27.49 7.52 -21.47
CA THR A 45 26.89 6.20 -21.34
C THR A 45 25.37 6.32 -21.14
N PHE A 46 24.95 7.29 -20.34
CA PHE A 46 23.52 7.53 -20.10
C PHE A 46 22.78 7.96 -21.36
N GLU A 47 23.44 8.69 -22.28
CA GLU A 47 22.87 9.07 -23.59
C GLU A 47 22.73 7.86 -24.53
N ARG A 48 23.66 6.92 -24.47
CA ARG A 48 23.67 5.70 -25.31
C ARG A 48 22.77 4.60 -24.82
N THR A 49 22.36 4.67 -23.57
CA THR A 49 21.53 3.67 -22.88
C THR A 49 20.20 4.24 -22.41
N VAL A 50 19.69 5.26 -23.13
CA VAL A 50 18.35 5.81 -22.87
C VAL A 50 17.28 4.77 -23.20
N LYS A 51 16.28 4.66 -22.33
CA LYS A 51 15.07 3.87 -22.61
C LYS A 51 14.34 4.46 -23.83
N PRO A 52 13.78 3.64 -24.70
CA PRO A 52 13.53 2.21 -24.62
C PRO A 52 14.68 1.29 -25.06
N PHE A 53 15.92 1.74 -25.03
CA PHE A 53 17.12 0.93 -25.28
C PHE A 53 17.37 0.57 -26.76
N GLU A 54 16.86 1.32 -27.71
CA GLU A 54 17.08 1.06 -29.16
C GLU A 54 18.56 0.88 -29.52
N LYS A 55 19.44 1.71 -28.96
CA LYS A 55 20.88 1.68 -29.25
C LYS A 55 21.63 0.57 -28.51
N ILE A 56 20.99 -0.11 -27.55
CA ILE A 56 21.67 -1.15 -26.77
C ILE A 56 21.94 -2.40 -27.61
N ILE A 57 21.10 -2.67 -28.61
CA ILE A 57 21.28 -3.81 -29.53
C ILE A 57 22.55 -3.69 -30.38
N GLU A 58 23.09 -2.48 -30.57
CA GLU A 58 24.33 -2.25 -31.28
C GLU A 58 25.55 -2.71 -30.47
N ILE A 59 25.43 -2.75 -29.16
CA ILE A 59 26.53 -3.04 -28.22
C ILE A 59 26.34 -4.32 -27.45
N LEU A 60 25.08 -4.79 -27.30
CA LEU A 60 24.73 -6.02 -26.62
C LEU A 60 23.87 -6.89 -27.57
N PRO A 61 24.30 -8.08 -27.98
CA PRO A 61 23.59 -8.92 -28.95
C PRO A 61 22.40 -9.63 -28.30
N VAL A 62 21.38 -8.86 -27.90
CA VAL A 62 20.16 -9.32 -27.25
C VAL A 62 18.93 -8.77 -27.98
N LYS A 63 17.79 -9.38 -27.76
CA LYS A 63 16.52 -8.83 -28.22
C LYS A 63 15.99 -7.81 -27.22
N VAL A 64 15.33 -6.77 -27.73
CA VAL A 64 14.58 -5.80 -26.95
C VAL A 64 13.10 -5.98 -27.31
N PRO A 65 12.18 -5.98 -26.34
CA PRO A 65 10.75 -6.07 -26.66
C PRO A 65 10.30 -4.87 -27.51
N GLU A 66 9.36 -5.10 -28.40
CA GLU A 66 8.72 -4.05 -29.18
C GLU A 66 8.17 -2.96 -28.28
N PHE A 67 8.25 -1.71 -28.72
CA PHE A 67 7.78 -0.56 -27.94
C PHE A 67 7.11 0.49 -28.84
N MET A 68 6.31 1.36 -28.22
CA MET A 68 5.63 2.50 -28.84
C MET A 68 5.88 3.74 -28.01
N ASP A 69 6.40 4.80 -28.62
CA ASP A 69 6.57 6.11 -28.01
C ASP A 69 5.20 6.79 -27.80
N LEU A 70 5.01 7.44 -26.66
CA LEU A 70 3.74 8.12 -26.33
C LEU A 70 3.65 9.54 -26.91
N SER A 71 4.63 10.00 -27.68
CA SER A 71 4.52 11.19 -28.50
C SER A 71 3.70 10.97 -29.78
N THR A 72 3.36 9.72 -30.11
CA THR A 72 2.61 9.32 -31.29
C THR A 72 1.11 9.55 -31.15
N ASP A 73 0.35 9.36 -32.25
CA ASP A 73 -1.14 9.49 -32.22
C ASP A 73 -1.76 8.51 -31.20
N PRO A 74 -2.70 8.93 -30.35
CA PRO A 74 -3.40 8.06 -29.43
C PRO A 74 -4.01 6.79 -30.05
N ARG A 75 -4.37 6.85 -31.34
CA ARG A 75 -4.89 5.67 -32.07
C ARG A 75 -3.81 4.63 -32.28
N ASP A 76 -2.59 5.05 -32.61
CA ASP A 76 -1.46 4.14 -32.81
C ASP A 76 -1.05 3.48 -31.50
N ILE A 77 -1.06 4.24 -30.40
CA ILE A 77 -0.85 3.74 -29.04
C ILE A 77 -1.88 2.67 -28.68
N TYR A 78 -3.17 2.98 -28.94
CA TYR A 78 -4.26 2.03 -28.73
C TYR A 78 -4.09 0.77 -29.56
N ASN A 79 -3.80 0.91 -30.86
CA ASN A 79 -3.60 -0.20 -31.79
C ASN A 79 -2.42 -1.08 -31.37
N PHE A 80 -1.31 -0.50 -30.94
CA PHE A 80 -0.17 -1.24 -30.41
C PHE A 80 -0.59 -2.08 -29.21
N ALA A 81 -1.27 -1.50 -28.23
CA ALA A 81 -1.72 -2.23 -27.05
C ALA A 81 -2.71 -3.36 -27.38
N VAL A 82 -3.66 -3.12 -28.30
CA VAL A 82 -4.62 -4.12 -28.77
C VAL A 82 -3.93 -5.25 -29.52
N THR A 83 -2.97 -4.95 -30.40
CA THR A 83 -2.20 -5.96 -31.17
C THR A 83 -1.48 -6.91 -30.21
N HIS A 84 -1.00 -6.44 -29.08
CA HIS A 84 -0.36 -7.25 -28.05
C HIS A 84 -1.33 -7.76 -26.98
N GLY A 85 -2.66 -7.66 -27.19
CA GLY A 85 -3.68 -8.16 -26.27
C GLY A 85 -3.62 -7.52 -24.88
N TRP A 86 -3.22 -6.24 -24.80
CA TRP A 86 -3.00 -5.50 -23.56
C TRP A 86 -1.94 -6.11 -22.62
N LYS A 87 -1.04 -6.93 -23.17
CA LYS A 87 0.16 -7.40 -22.48
C LYS A 87 1.30 -6.40 -22.72
N VAL A 88 1.19 -5.25 -22.08
CA VAL A 88 2.12 -4.14 -22.26
C VAL A 88 2.42 -3.44 -20.94
N TRP A 89 3.61 -2.86 -20.85
CA TRP A 89 4.08 -2.07 -19.73
C TRP A 89 4.22 -0.61 -20.15
N LEU A 90 3.65 0.29 -19.37
CA LEU A 90 3.90 1.71 -19.47
C LEU A 90 5.12 2.03 -18.63
N LYS A 91 6.17 2.54 -19.26
CA LYS A 91 7.48 2.80 -18.63
C LYS A 91 7.86 4.25 -18.74
N GLY A 92 8.35 4.80 -17.64
CA GLY A 92 8.99 6.12 -17.60
C GLY A 92 10.48 6.07 -17.96
N PRO A 93 11.11 7.24 -18.13
CA PRO A 93 12.50 7.33 -18.60
C PRO A 93 13.52 6.82 -17.59
N VAL A 94 13.23 6.85 -16.30
CA VAL A 94 14.17 6.47 -15.23
C VAL A 94 13.57 5.41 -14.29
N MET A 95 12.38 5.64 -13.83
CA MET A 95 11.67 4.79 -12.85
C MET A 95 10.22 4.60 -13.30
N ASP A 96 9.44 3.86 -12.52
CA ASP A 96 8.04 3.57 -12.75
C ASP A 96 7.75 2.77 -14.03
N ALA A 97 7.71 1.47 -13.87
CA ALA A 97 7.15 0.54 -14.83
C ALA A 97 5.81 0.04 -14.31
N ARG A 98 4.74 0.28 -15.07
CA ARG A 98 3.37 -0.12 -14.71
C ARG A 98 2.78 -1.00 -15.79
N ARG A 99 2.27 -2.16 -15.42
CA ARG A 99 1.53 -3.00 -16.34
C ARG A 99 0.17 -2.36 -16.62
N VAL A 100 -0.23 -2.26 -17.88
CA VAL A 100 -1.53 -1.70 -18.28
C VAL A 100 -2.37 -2.77 -18.99
N TYR A 101 -3.69 -2.78 -18.74
CA TYR A 101 -4.56 -3.89 -19.10
C TYR A 101 -5.64 -3.51 -20.10
N ASN A 102 -5.91 -2.23 -20.27
CA ASN A 102 -6.86 -1.67 -21.22
C ASN A 102 -6.67 -0.17 -21.37
N TRP A 103 -7.44 0.44 -22.27
CA TRP A 103 -7.32 1.87 -22.56
C TRP A 103 -7.63 2.80 -21.37
N PRO A 104 -8.73 2.63 -20.63
CA PRO A 104 -8.99 3.45 -19.45
C PRO A 104 -7.89 3.35 -18.40
N HIS A 105 -7.37 2.14 -18.15
CA HIS A 105 -6.26 1.93 -17.23
C HIS A 105 -4.96 2.59 -17.71
N PHE A 106 -4.67 2.49 -19.00
CA PHE A 106 -3.55 3.19 -19.62
C PHE A 106 -3.66 4.70 -19.38
N GLN A 107 -4.81 5.31 -19.70
CA GLN A 107 -5.01 6.75 -19.52
C GLN A 107 -4.84 7.16 -18.06
N ALA A 108 -5.42 6.41 -17.13
CA ALA A 108 -5.31 6.67 -15.69
C ALA A 108 -3.86 6.63 -15.21
N THR A 109 -3.15 5.58 -15.60
CA THR A 109 -1.75 5.38 -15.21
C THR A 109 -0.85 6.45 -15.83
N TRP A 110 -1.11 6.81 -17.08
CA TRP A 110 -0.35 7.88 -17.75
C TRP A 110 -0.55 9.23 -17.06
N ASP A 111 -1.79 9.63 -16.76
CA ASP A 111 -2.07 10.90 -16.06
C ASP A 111 -1.38 10.95 -14.67
N GLU A 112 -1.35 9.82 -13.95
CA GLU A 112 -0.62 9.71 -12.68
C GLU A 112 0.87 9.94 -12.87
N LEU A 113 1.47 9.26 -13.85
CA LEU A 113 2.90 9.37 -14.13
C LEU A 113 3.28 10.76 -14.67
N LEU A 114 2.45 11.37 -15.52
CA LEU A 114 2.63 12.74 -15.97
C LEU A 114 2.60 13.75 -14.82
N THR A 115 1.74 13.51 -13.83
CA THR A 115 1.66 14.37 -12.64
C THR A 115 2.91 14.26 -11.78
N THR A 116 3.50 13.06 -11.72
CA THR A 116 4.69 12.75 -10.91
C THR A 116 5.98 13.20 -11.57
N TRP A 117 6.12 12.96 -12.89
CA TRP A 117 7.37 13.10 -13.65
C TRP A 117 7.36 14.24 -14.68
N GLY A 118 6.22 14.89 -14.92
CA GLY A 118 6.04 15.89 -15.96
C GLY A 118 5.96 15.24 -17.35
N ARG A 119 6.30 16.04 -18.39
CA ARG A 119 6.25 15.59 -19.80
C ARG A 119 7.54 14.89 -20.25
N GLU A 120 8.13 14.06 -19.42
CA GLU A 120 9.25 13.24 -19.85
C GLU A 120 8.78 12.11 -20.78
N SER A 121 9.73 11.57 -21.57
CA SER A 121 9.42 10.54 -22.57
C SER A 121 8.97 9.23 -21.93
N PHE A 122 7.70 8.93 -22.04
CA PHE A 122 7.13 7.63 -21.68
C PHE A 122 6.95 6.77 -22.92
N PHE A 123 6.93 5.46 -22.75
CA PHE A 123 6.68 4.52 -23.83
C PHE A 123 5.90 3.30 -23.34
N LEU A 124 5.14 2.67 -24.24
CA LEU A 124 4.61 1.34 -24.05
C LEU A 124 5.61 0.30 -24.53
N GLN A 125 5.80 -0.75 -23.75
CA GLN A 125 6.64 -1.88 -24.13
C GLN A 125 5.84 -3.17 -24.05
N ARG A 126 5.96 -4.01 -25.09
CA ARG A 126 5.37 -5.35 -25.09
C ARG A 126 5.87 -6.17 -23.90
N GLU A 127 4.98 -6.85 -23.22
CA GLU A 127 5.32 -7.80 -22.16
C GLU A 127 5.88 -9.09 -22.77
N ILE A 128 6.98 -9.56 -22.24
CA ILE A 128 7.54 -10.87 -22.55
C ILE A 128 7.18 -11.84 -21.43
N THR A 129 6.59 -12.96 -21.78
CA THR A 129 6.27 -14.03 -20.83
C THR A 129 7.49 -14.94 -20.67
N GLY A 130 7.97 -15.09 -19.45
CA GLY A 130 9.14 -15.92 -19.18
C GLY A 130 9.60 -15.84 -17.74
N LEU A 131 10.84 -16.25 -17.50
CA LEU A 131 11.53 -16.17 -16.23
C LEU A 131 12.36 -14.88 -16.16
N ASP A 132 12.13 -14.07 -15.14
CA ASP A 132 12.94 -12.90 -14.86
C ASP A 132 14.35 -13.31 -14.43
N VAL A 133 15.34 -12.77 -15.12
CA VAL A 133 16.75 -12.98 -14.81
C VAL A 133 17.50 -11.65 -14.77
N SER A 134 18.53 -11.56 -13.95
CA SER A 134 19.36 -10.38 -13.83
C SER A 134 20.84 -10.73 -13.88
N VAL A 135 21.65 -9.81 -14.36
CA VAL A 135 23.12 -9.90 -14.29
C VAL A 135 23.65 -8.68 -13.56
N ALA A 136 24.18 -8.88 -12.36
CA ALA A 136 24.95 -7.85 -11.67
C ALA A 136 26.38 -7.82 -12.21
N ILE A 137 26.93 -6.63 -12.40
CA ILE A 137 28.29 -6.44 -12.89
C ILE A 137 29.09 -5.49 -12.01
N ALA A 138 30.41 -5.68 -12.01
CA ALA A 138 31.38 -4.68 -11.56
C ALA A 138 32.37 -4.43 -12.66
N ALA A 139 32.63 -3.18 -12.99
CA ALA A 139 33.63 -2.80 -14.00
C ALA A 139 34.39 -1.53 -13.58
N HIS A 140 35.61 -1.36 -14.12
CA HIS A 140 36.44 -0.20 -13.89
C HIS A 140 37.12 0.22 -15.19
N HIS A 141 36.87 1.44 -15.64
CA HIS A 141 37.37 1.98 -16.91
C HIS A 141 37.17 1.03 -18.10
N GLY A 142 35.96 0.48 -18.22
CA GLY A 142 35.57 -0.43 -19.30
C GLY A 142 36.08 -1.87 -19.16
N LYS A 143 36.88 -2.18 -18.16
CA LYS A 143 37.30 -3.55 -17.85
C LYS A 143 36.27 -4.21 -16.94
N LEU A 144 35.60 -5.27 -17.40
CA LEU A 144 34.72 -6.08 -16.57
C LEU A 144 35.55 -6.82 -15.51
N LEU A 145 35.23 -6.63 -14.24
CA LEU A 145 35.90 -7.26 -13.10
C LEU A 145 35.22 -8.57 -12.72
N GLY A 146 33.89 -8.64 -12.92
CA GLY A 146 33.08 -9.81 -12.65
C GLY A 146 31.61 -9.60 -12.99
N ALA A 147 30.89 -10.71 -13.11
CA ALA A 147 29.45 -10.72 -13.33
C ALA A 147 28.81 -11.89 -12.56
N ALA A 148 27.64 -11.66 -11.98
CA ALA A 148 26.83 -12.66 -11.29
C ALA A 148 25.48 -12.76 -11.99
N PHE A 149 25.10 -13.95 -12.41
CA PHE A 149 23.80 -14.24 -13.02
C PHE A 149 22.84 -14.72 -11.95
N MET A 150 21.57 -14.22 -11.98
CA MET A 150 20.56 -14.56 -11.01
C MET A 150 19.22 -14.85 -11.67
N GLU A 151 18.62 -15.96 -11.33
CA GLU A 151 17.23 -16.29 -11.65
C GLU A 151 16.32 -15.87 -10.51
N LYS A 152 15.32 -15.01 -10.78
CA LYS A 152 14.37 -14.55 -9.77
C LYS A 152 13.36 -15.66 -9.48
N ARG A 153 13.33 -16.16 -8.24
CA ARG A 153 12.36 -17.20 -7.79
C ARG A 153 11.08 -16.60 -7.26
N GLN A 154 11.20 -15.45 -6.61
CA GLN A 154 10.06 -14.69 -6.10
C GLN A 154 10.30 -13.21 -6.36
N ILE A 155 9.27 -12.56 -6.85
CA ILE A 155 9.24 -11.12 -7.10
C ILE A 155 8.07 -10.49 -6.34
N THR A 156 8.22 -9.24 -5.92
CA THR A 156 7.11 -8.47 -5.35
C THR A 156 6.14 -8.03 -6.45
N ALA A 157 4.98 -7.49 -6.07
CA ALA A 157 4.02 -6.94 -7.03
C ALA A 157 4.63 -5.83 -7.92
N GLU A 158 5.65 -5.12 -7.39
CA GLU A 158 6.39 -4.07 -8.12
C GLU A 158 7.55 -4.62 -8.96
N GLY A 159 7.67 -5.95 -9.10
CA GLY A 159 8.73 -6.60 -9.89
C GLY A 159 10.09 -6.69 -9.21
N LYS A 160 10.22 -6.36 -7.92
CA LYS A 160 11.48 -6.44 -7.18
C LYS A 160 11.80 -7.86 -6.77
N CYS A 161 13.05 -8.28 -6.95
CA CYS A 161 13.49 -9.61 -6.52
C CYS A 161 13.40 -9.77 -5.00
N TRP A 162 12.68 -10.81 -4.55
CA TRP A 162 12.57 -11.19 -3.14
C TRP A 162 13.42 -12.41 -2.80
N ALA A 163 13.45 -13.40 -3.69
CA ALA A 163 14.29 -14.59 -3.58
C ALA A 163 14.83 -14.99 -4.96
N GLY A 164 16.01 -15.57 -5.00
CA GLY A 164 16.63 -15.97 -6.26
C GLY A 164 17.76 -16.97 -6.10
N ASP A 165 18.13 -17.57 -7.23
CA ASP A 165 19.27 -18.47 -7.37
C ASP A 165 20.38 -17.73 -8.10
N VAL A 166 21.53 -17.58 -7.45
CA VAL A 166 22.71 -16.94 -8.04
C VAL A 166 23.66 -18.01 -8.59
N THR A 167 24.06 -17.85 -9.83
CA THR A 167 25.01 -18.73 -10.51
C THR A 167 26.08 -17.91 -11.23
N GLU A 168 27.07 -18.60 -11.75
CA GLU A 168 28.02 -17.99 -12.67
C GLU A 168 27.31 -17.52 -13.94
N CYS A 169 27.76 -16.38 -14.47
CA CYS A 169 27.21 -15.86 -15.72
C CYS A 169 27.57 -16.81 -16.87
N PRO A 170 26.60 -17.20 -17.74
CA PRO A 170 26.89 -18.01 -18.92
C PRO A 170 27.98 -17.38 -19.78
N ALA A 171 28.93 -18.20 -20.28
CA ALA A 171 30.17 -17.71 -20.92
C ALA A 171 29.90 -16.77 -22.09
N ASP A 172 28.92 -17.07 -22.95
CA ASP A 172 28.58 -16.20 -24.09
C ASP A 172 27.97 -14.87 -23.63
N LEU A 173 27.13 -14.89 -22.61
CA LEU A 173 26.56 -13.68 -22.03
C LEU A 173 27.64 -12.86 -21.31
N PHE A 174 28.59 -13.51 -20.63
CA PHE A 174 29.71 -12.85 -19.99
C PHE A 174 30.57 -12.10 -21.03
N LYS A 175 30.92 -12.72 -22.17
CA LYS A 175 31.66 -12.07 -23.25
C LYS A 175 30.90 -10.89 -23.86
N ALA A 176 29.57 -11.03 -24.02
CA ALA A 176 28.73 -9.95 -24.51
C ALA A 176 28.74 -8.75 -23.54
N ILE A 177 28.63 -9.02 -22.23
CA ILE A 177 28.68 -8.00 -21.18
C ILE A 177 30.08 -7.38 -21.04
N GLU A 178 31.14 -8.15 -21.23
CA GLU A 178 32.51 -7.63 -21.27
C GLU A 178 32.67 -6.62 -22.40
N ASN A 179 32.18 -6.95 -23.61
CA ASN A 179 32.15 -6.03 -24.73
C ASN A 179 31.32 -4.78 -24.47
N PHE A 180 30.15 -4.95 -23.86
CA PHE A 180 29.24 -3.86 -23.41
C PHE A 180 29.99 -2.91 -22.45
N ALA A 181 30.59 -3.44 -21.39
CA ALA A 181 31.34 -2.64 -20.42
C ALA A 181 32.49 -1.85 -21.07
N ARG A 182 33.22 -2.49 -21.97
CA ARG A 182 34.35 -1.88 -22.74
C ARG A 182 33.87 -0.74 -23.64
N GLN A 183 32.81 -0.96 -24.43
CA GLN A 183 32.31 0.06 -25.38
C GLN A 183 31.70 1.28 -24.69
N LEU A 184 31.17 1.11 -23.50
CA LEU A 184 30.59 2.17 -22.69
C LEU A 184 31.59 2.79 -21.69
N ASN A 185 32.83 2.29 -21.65
CA ASN A 185 33.81 2.66 -20.63
C ASN A 185 33.20 2.60 -19.20
N TRP A 186 32.48 1.50 -18.93
CA TRP A 186 31.70 1.36 -17.69
C TRP A 186 32.60 1.40 -16.46
N THR A 187 32.24 2.20 -15.46
CA THR A 187 32.90 2.20 -14.14
C THR A 187 31.83 2.09 -13.07
N GLY A 188 32.05 1.26 -12.04
CA GLY A 188 31.13 1.05 -10.95
C GLY A 188 30.32 -0.24 -11.05
N GLY A 189 29.29 -0.31 -10.22
CA GLY A 189 28.31 -1.39 -10.25
C GLY A 189 27.27 -1.20 -11.35
N GLY A 190 26.62 -2.29 -11.75
CA GLY A 190 25.50 -2.25 -12.68
C GLY A 190 24.62 -3.48 -12.56
N GLU A 191 23.40 -3.38 -13.09
CA GLU A 191 22.51 -4.52 -13.24
C GLU A 191 21.81 -4.46 -14.60
N LEU A 192 21.93 -5.54 -15.36
CA LEU A 192 21.19 -5.76 -16.60
C LEU A 192 20.06 -6.72 -16.34
N GLU A 193 18.83 -6.32 -16.66
CA GLU A 193 17.63 -7.13 -16.42
C GLU A 193 17.08 -7.69 -17.73
N PHE A 194 16.69 -8.98 -17.69
CA PHE A 194 16.17 -9.72 -18.84
C PHE A 194 14.95 -10.54 -18.43
N VAL A 195 14.15 -10.91 -19.44
CA VAL A 195 13.22 -12.04 -19.37
C VAL A 195 13.71 -13.15 -20.28
N ARG A 196 13.85 -14.36 -19.74
CA ARG A 196 14.16 -15.56 -20.53
C ARG A 196 12.86 -16.23 -20.91
N ASP A 197 12.53 -16.22 -22.19
CA ASP A 197 11.32 -16.86 -22.69
C ASP A 197 11.40 -18.40 -22.73
N ALA A 198 10.31 -19.06 -23.08
CA ALA A 198 10.23 -20.52 -23.13
C ALA A 198 11.20 -21.17 -24.15
N SER A 199 11.70 -20.41 -25.12
CA SER A 199 12.73 -20.87 -26.09
C SER A 199 14.14 -20.72 -25.55
N GLY A 200 14.33 -20.11 -24.38
CA GLY A 200 15.63 -19.77 -23.81
C GLY A 200 16.22 -18.42 -24.28
N GLN A 201 15.49 -17.69 -25.16
CA GLN A 201 15.92 -16.39 -25.65
C GLN A 201 15.86 -15.33 -24.52
N LEU A 202 16.94 -14.57 -24.36
CA LEU A 202 16.98 -13.44 -23.45
C LEU A 202 16.47 -12.17 -24.13
N TRP A 203 15.52 -11.51 -23.46
CA TRP A 203 14.97 -10.23 -23.85
C TRP A 203 15.38 -9.17 -22.82
N PHE A 204 16.12 -8.17 -23.26
CA PHE A 204 16.62 -7.09 -22.42
C PHE A 204 15.48 -6.13 -22.06
N ILE A 205 15.25 -5.88 -20.77
CA ILE A 205 14.09 -5.10 -20.30
C ILE A 205 14.46 -3.87 -19.47
N ASP A 206 15.61 -3.87 -18.76
CA ASP A 206 16.05 -2.71 -17.96
C ASP A 206 17.56 -2.70 -17.68
N LEU A 207 18.06 -1.51 -17.33
CA LEU A 207 19.46 -1.25 -16.97
C LEU A 207 19.52 -0.32 -15.75
N ASN A 208 20.18 -0.78 -14.71
CA ASN A 208 20.45 0.00 -13.50
C ASN A 208 21.94 0.35 -13.41
N TYR A 209 22.24 1.60 -13.07
CA TYR A 209 23.63 2.14 -13.00
C TYR A 209 24.21 2.04 -11.59
N ARG A 210 23.78 1.08 -10.84
CA ARG A 210 24.16 0.80 -9.45
C ARG A 210 24.15 -0.69 -9.18
N PHE A 211 24.76 -1.10 -8.09
CA PHE A 211 24.57 -2.47 -7.62
C PHE A 211 23.10 -2.76 -7.27
N PRO A 212 22.60 -3.94 -7.65
CA PRO A 212 21.24 -4.34 -7.29
C PRO A 212 21.07 -4.58 -5.80
N ALA A 213 19.84 -4.48 -5.33
CA ALA A 213 19.50 -4.73 -3.94
C ALA A 213 19.79 -6.18 -3.47
N TRP A 214 19.97 -7.12 -4.40
CA TRP A 214 20.34 -8.51 -4.11
C TRP A 214 21.85 -8.77 -4.15
N ILE A 215 22.70 -7.75 -4.30
CA ILE A 215 24.14 -7.89 -4.46
C ILE A 215 24.84 -8.72 -3.36
N HIS A 216 24.28 -8.68 -2.14
CA HIS A 216 24.78 -9.52 -1.06
C HIS A 216 24.55 -11.02 -1.35
N GLY A 217 23.48 -11.38 -2.07
CA GLY A 217 23.24 -12.74 -2.53
C GLY A 217 24.35 -13.24 -3.46
N ALA A 218 24.89 -12.37 -4.34
CA ALA A 218 26.05 -12.68 -5.17
C ALA A 218 27.31 -12.93 -4.31
N THR A 219 27.53 -12.10 -3.30
CA THR A 219 28.65 -12.30 -2.35
C THR A 219 28.54 -13.62 -1.60
N LEU A 220 27.35 -13.99 -1.14
CA LEU A 220 27.09 -15.27 -0.49
C LEU A 220 27.32 -16.48 -1.42
N ALA A 221 27.11 -16.28 -2.73
CA ALA A 221 27.37 -17.29 -3.75
C ALA A 221 28.86 -17.37 -4.16
N GLY A 222 29.73 -16.58 -3.53
CA GLY A 222 31.15 -16.56 -3.83
C GLY A 222 31.60 -15.51 -4.83
N ILE A 223 30.69 -14.62 -5.31
CA ILE A 223 30.95 -13.62 -6.33
C ILE A 223 30.86 -12.22 -5.70
N ASN A 224 31.95 -11.76 -5.08
CA ASN A 224 31.99 -10.48 -4.35
C ASN A 224 32.28 -9.30 -5.31
N LEU A 225 31.29 -8.88 -6.09
CA LEU A 225 31.43 -7.78 -7.05
C LEU A 225 31.81 -6.43 -6.40
N PRO A 226 31.23 -6.00 -5.28
CA PRO A 226 31.70 -4.82 -4.58
C PRO A 226 33.16 -4.91 -4.13
N GLY A 227 33.59 -6.07 -3.66
CA GLY A 227 34.98 -6.33 -3.26
C GLY A 227 35.94 -6.21 -4.44
N LEU A 228 35.62 -6.80 -5.59
CA LEU A 228 36.41 -6.69 -6.82
C LEU A 228 36.54 -5.23 -7.29
N LEU A 229 35.50 -4.44 -7.18
CA LEU A 229 35.53 -3.03 -7.52
C LEU A 229 36.43 -2.24 -6.58
N ILE A 230 36.35 -2.46 -5.28
CA ILE A 230 37.20 -1.84 -4.26
C ILE A 230 38.67 -2.21 -4.53
N GLU A 231 38.97 -3.47 -4.80
CA GLU A 231 40.31 -3.94 -5.15
C GLU A 231 40.85 -3.20 -6.38
N ALA A 232 40.06 -3.06 -7.44
CA ALA A 232 40.47 -2.40 -8.67
C ALA A 232 40.77 -0.89 -8.50
N VAL A 233 40.07 -0.20 -7.59
CA VAL A 233 40.25 1.24 -7.37
C VAL A 233 41.24 1.59 -6.28
N SER A 234 41.41 0.74 -5.27
CA SER A 234 42.28 0.99 -4.10
C SER A 234 43.59 0.20 -4.12
N GLY A 235 43.70 -0.82 -4.97
CA GLY A 235 44.83 -1.77 -4.94
C GLY A 235 44.86 -2.72 -3.70
N VAL A 236 43.79 -2.65 -2.86
CA VAL A 236 43.69 -3.51 -1.66
C VAL A 236 42.98 -4.79 -2.05
N THR A 237 43.64 -5.94 -1.90
CA THR A 237 43.00 -7.23 -2.22
C THR A 237 41.80 -7.50 -1.35
N ALA A 238 40.63 -7.67 -1.98
CA ALA A 238 39.42 -8.04 -1.29
C ALA A 238 39.53 -9.46 -0.73
N ALA A 239 39.00 -9.69 0.47
CA ALA A 239 38.94 -11.04 1.02
C ALA A 239 38.11 -11.93 0.08
N PRO A 240 38.58 -13.16 -0.24
CA PRO A 240 37.81 -14.07 -1.08
C PRO A 240 36.47 -14.36 -0.42
N ALA A 241 35.41 -14.27 -1.20
CA ALA A 241 34.09 -14.66 -0.74
C ALA A 241 34.06 -16.16 -0.48
N THR A 242 33.73 -16.57 0.73
CA THR A 242 33.52 -17.98 1.04
C THR A 242 32.15 -18.39 0.53
N SER A 243 32.08 -19.17 -0.53
CA SER A 243 30.84 -19.68 -1.08
C SER A 243 30.13 -20.57 -0.07
N ALA A 244 28.96 -20.14 0.39
CA ALA A 244 28.13 -20.92 1.30
C ALA A 244 26.79 -21.34 0.71
N SER A 245 26.19 -20.53 -0.18
CA SER A 245 24.87 -20.83 -0.76
C SER A 245 24.65 -20.06 -2.06
N ARG A 246 24.09 -20.75 -3.05
CA ARG A 246 23.66 -20.13 -4.32
C ARG A 246 22.23 -19.62 -4.27
N GLN A 247 21.48 -19.93 -3.20
CA GLN A 247 20.10 -19.50 -3.00
C GLN A 247 20.02 -18.46 -1.89
N PHE A 248 19.22 -17.45 -2.11
CA PHE A 248 18.93 -16.45 -1.08
C PHE A 248 17.44 -16.10 -1.05
N THR A 249 16.99 -15.69 0.12
CA THR A 249 15.74 -14.93 0.29
C THR A 249 16.04 -13.66 1.07
N ARG A 250 15.33 -12.60 0.81
CA ARG A 250 15.49 -11.33 1.54
C ARG A 250 14.59 -11.32 2.74
N LEU A 251 15.14 -10.89 3.86
CA LEU A 251 14.39 -10.52 5.03
C LEU A 251 14.54 -9.00 5.20
N VAL A 252 13.44 -8.26 5.11
CA VAL A 252 13.43 -6.83 5.40
C VAL A 252 13.09 -6.67 6.86
N LEU A 253 14.09 -6.26 7.64
CA LEU A 253 13.92 -5.84 9.02
C LEU A 253 13.95 -4.31 9.01
N GLU A 254 12.82 -3.68 9.27
CA GLU A 254 12.77 -2.26 9.56
C GLU A 254 13.18 -2.08 11.03
N MET A 255 14.39 -1.56 11.24
CA MET A 255 14.82 -1.16 12.57
C MET A 255 14.66 0.36 12.69
N PRO A 256 13.94 0.88 13.70
CA PRO A 256 13.93 2.30 13.96
C PRO A 256 15.36 2.73 14.35
N VAL A 257 15.97 3.56 13.52
CA VAL A 257 17.27 4.16 13.84
C VAL A 257 16.99 5.34 14.79
N LEU A 258 17.27 5.14 16.06
CA LEU A 258 17.27 6.22 17.03
C LEU A 258 18.47 7.13 16.75
N ASN A 259 18.27 8.44 16.81
CA ASN A 259 19.31 9.47 16.55
C ASN A 259 20.57 9.38 17.44
N GLN A 260 20.63 8.42 18.36
CA GLN A 260 21.78 8.16 19.23
C GLN A 260 22.23 6.70 19.22
N MET A 261 21.64 5.83 18.37
CA MET A 261 22.26 4.53 18.15
C MET A 261 23.59 4.75 17.43
N GLN A 262 24.68 4.58 18.15
CA GLN A 262 25.91 4.18 17.48
C GLN A 262 25.54 2.88 16.79
N LEU A 263 25.56 2.87 15.45
CA LEU A 263 25.52 1.63 14.72
C LEU A 263 26.54 0.70 15.37
N PRO A 264 26.19 -0.56 15.69
CA PRO A 264 27.16 -1.48 16.24
C PRO A 264 28.40 -1.42 15.34
N ALA A 265 29.55 -1.25 15.96
CA ALA A 265 30.81 -1.22 15.22
C ALA A 265 30.79 -2.42 14.26
N PRO A 266 31.14 -2.24 13.00
CA PRO A 266 31.20 -3.37 12.06
C PRO A 266 31.99 -4.46 12.74
N PRO A 267 31.59 -5.76 12.61
CA PRO A 267 32.25 -6.84 13.30
C PRO A 267 33.75 -6.74 13.07
N THR A 268 34.52 -6.59 14.15
CA THR A 268 35.97 -6.55 14.10
C THR A 268 36.43 -7.92 13.62
N PHE A 269 36.78 -7.97 12.34
CA PHE A 269 37.51 -9.13 11.81
C PHE A 269 38.82 -9.22 12.63
N LYS A 270 39.09 -10.37 13.24
CA LYS A 270 40.38 -10.60 13.89
C LYS A 270 41.48 -10.26 12.90
N GLU A 271 42.29 -9.27 13.25
CA GLU A 271 43.45 -8.89 12.49
C GLU A 271 44.36 -10.10 12.27
N THR A 272 44.43 -10.58 11.05
CA THR A 272 45.65 -11.21 10.57
C THR A 272 46.62 -10.10 10.28
N LYS A 273 47.74 -10.07 10.97
CA LYS A 273 48.81 -9.06 10.88
C LYS A 273 49.17 -8.78 9.41
N ARG A 274 48.61 -7.69 8.85
CA ARG A 274 49.17 -6.84 7.76
C ARG A 274 48.16 -5.78 7.39
N GLY A 275 48.45 -4.54 7.83
CA GLY A 275 47.94 -3.30 7.25
C GLY A 275 46.43 -3.02 7.41
N ALA A 276 45.99 -2.65 8.59
CA ALA A 276 44.63 -2.11 8.78
C ALA A 276 44.56 -0.68 8.22
N VAL A 277 43.76 -0.48 7.19
CA VAL A 277 43.23 0.86 6.85
C VAL A 277 41.96 1.07 7.68
N SER A 278 42.09 1.72 8.83
CA SER A 278 40.96 2.17 9.62
C SER A 278 40.34 3.40 8.99
N GLY A 279 39.42 3.20 8.05
CA GLY A 279 38.50 4.28 7.65
C GLY A 279 37.45 4.47 8.74
N LYS A 280 37.62 5.46 9.61
CA LYS A 280 36.52 5.94 10.45
C LYS A 280 35.41 6.47 9.53
N LEU A 281 34.32 5.74 9.41
CA LEU A 281 33.05 6.31 8.96
C LEU A 281 32.62 7.35 9.98
N SER A 282 33.09 8.60 9.81
CA SER A 282 32.60 9.71 10.60
C SER A 282 31.18 10.01 10.16
N SER A 283 30.28 9.96 11.12
CA SER A 283 28.87 10.28 11.08
C SER A 283 28.48 11.32 10.02
N LEU A 284 27.69 10.91 9.04
CA LEU A 284 26.87 11.79 8.26
C LEU A 284 25.86 12.46 9.20
N SER A 285 25.87 13.78 9.30
CA SER A 285 24.92 14.50 10.11
C SER A 285 23.50 14.34 9.56
N PRO A 286 22.47 14.19 10.42
CA PRO A 286 21.12 13.72 10.04
C PRO A 286 20.24 14.73 9.31
N GLY A 287 20.76 15.85 8.85
CA GLY A 287 19.93 16.95 8.31
C GLY A 287 19.39 16.79 6.88
N GLY A 288 19.89 15.84 6.10
CA GLY A 288 19.52 15.71 4.68
C GLY A 288 18.52 14.60 4.34
N LEU A 289 18.51 13.51 5.10
CA LEU A 289 17.62 12.38 4.85
C LEU A 289 16.12 12.64 5.11
N PRO A 290 15.72 13.40 6.16
CA PRO A 290 14.29 13.64 6.38
C PRO A 290 13.60 14.45 5.28
N GLN A 291 14.31 15.37 4.63
CA GLN A 291 13.73 16.15 3.53
C GLN A 291 13.61 15.38 2.20
N LEU A 292 14.48 14.40 1.98
CA LEU A 292 14.39 13.54 0.82
C LEU A 292 13.26 12.50 1.00
N MET A 293 13.13 11.94 2.19
CA MET A 293 12.04 11.02 2.54
C MET A 293 10.67 11.71 2.57
N GLN A 294 10.59 12.99 2.96
CA GLN A 294 9.36 13.79 2.84
C GLN A 294 8.96 14.10 1.39
N ARG A 295 9.91 14.11 0.46
CA ARG A 295 9.62 14.29 -0.99
C ARG A 295 9.24 12.98 -1.70
N LEU A 296 9.54 11.83 -1.11
CA LEU A 296 9.19 10.51 -1.63
C LEU A 296 7.89 9.93 -1.05
N SER A 297 7.34 10.56 -0.02
CA SER A 297 5.96 10.29 0.40
C SER A 297 5.01 10.92 -0.62
N PRO A 298 3.94 10.23 -1.06
CA PRO A 298 2.98 10.83 -1.97
C PRO A 298 2.38 12.07 -1.30
N THR A 299 2.83 13.24 -1.73
CA THR A 299 2.23 14.51 -1.33
C THR A 299 0.83 14.55 -1.89
N ALA A 300 -0.12 14.19 -1.05
CA ALA A 300 -1.50 14.51 -1.31
C ALA A 300 -1.60 16.02 -1.54
N THR A 301 -2.25 16.36 -2.63
CA THR A 301 -2.56 17.73 -3.07
C THR A 301 -3.00 18.64 -1.92
N SER A 302 -2.20 19.64 -1.63
CA SER A 302 -2.19 20.45 -0.42
C SER A 302 -3.30 21.49 -0.27
N GLY A 303 -4.24 21.61 -1.19
CA GLY A 303 -5.25 22.69 -1.16
C GLY A 303 -6.52 22.39 -0.35
N ALA A 304 -7.00 21.13 -0.39
CA ALA A 304 -8.26 20.75 0.27
C ALA A 304 -8.07 20.27 1.71
N LYS A 305 -6.88 19.78 2.07
CA LYS A 305 -6.58 19.21 3.39
C LYS A 305 -6.57 20.23 4.52
N PHE A 306 -6.18 21.47 4.28
CA PHE A 306 -6.07 22.48 5.34
C PHE A 306 -7.42 22.91 5.90
N LYS A 307 -8.44 23.08 5.08
CA LYS A 307 -9.78 23.48 5.56
C LYS A 307 -10.51 22.35 6.31
N LEU A 308 -10.40 21.10 5.83
CA LEU A 308 -11.05 19.96 6.48
C LEU A 308 -10.41 19.63 7.84
N ASN A 309 -9.09 19.66 7.94
CA ASN A 309 -8.38 19.45 9.20
C ASN A 309 -8.67 20.54 10.24
N GLU A 310 -8.92 21.78 9.83
CA GLU A 310 -9.36 22.85 10.75
C GLU A 310 -10.78 22.62 11.25
N GLU A 311 -11.72 22.16 10.42
CA GLU A 311 -13.09 21.87 10.82
C GLU A 311 -13.19 20.63 11.73
N LEU A 312 -12.45 19.56 11.45
CA LEU A 312 -12.35 18.38 12.31
C LEU A 312 -11.71 18.71 13.65
N ASN A 313 -10.66 19.53 13.67
CA ASN A 313 -10.07 20.04 14.91
C ASN A 313 -11.07 20.89 15.73
N LYS A 314 -11.93 21.66 15.08
CA LYS A 314 -13.00 22.40 15.76
C LYS A 314 -14.06 21.48 16.34
N HIS A 315 -14.38 20.40 15.68
CA HIS A 315 -15.37 19.41 16.14
C HIS A 315 -14.81 18.62 17.33
N GLU A 316 -13.61 18.10 17.25
CA GLU A 316 -12.92 17.44 18.36
C GLU A 316 -12.75 18.38 19.55
N GLN A 317 -12.34 19.61 19.34
CA GLN A 317 -12.18 20.63 20.38
C GLN A 317 -13.52 20.99 21.07
N LYS A 318 -14.62 20.85 20.39
CA LYS A 318 -15.95 21.15 20.96
C LYS A 318 -16.47 20.05 21.88
N TYR A 319 -16.32 18.78 21.51
CA TYR A 319 -16.95 17.64 22.22
C TYR A 319 -15.99 16.90 23.14
N LEU A 320 -14.73 16.75 22.74
CA LEU A 320 -13.73 15.99 23.49
C LEU A 320 -13.51 16.52 24.92
N PRO A 321 -13.37 17.85 25.17
CA PRO A 321 -13.16 18.36 26.53
C PRO A 321 -14.32 18.08 27.50
N LYS A 322 -15.55 18.08 27.00
CA LYS A 322 -16.74 17.80 27.82
C LYS A 322 -16.78 16.35 28.26
N VAL A 323 -16.61 15.42 27.33
CA VAL A 323 -16.61 13.99 27.60
C VAL A 323 -15.44 13.60 28.50
N LEU A 324 -14.25 14.15 28.27
CA LEU A 324 -13.07 13.88 29.08
C LEU A 324 -13.23 14.44 30.51
N LYS A 325 -13.80 15.64 30.67
CA LYS A 325 -14.08 16.20 31.99
C LYS A 325 -15.03 15.32 32.78
N GLU A 326 -16.09 14.84 32.17
CA GLU A 326 -17.04 13.92 32.80
C GLU A 326 -16.35 12.58 33.16
N PHE A 327 -15.46 12.09 32.28
CA PHE A 327 -14.70 10.87 32.52
C PHE A 327 -13.73 11.03 33.71
N VAL A 328 -12.91 12.08 33.71
CA VAL A 328 -11.92 12.33 34.77
C VAL A 328 -12.57 12.55 36.13
N LEU A 329 -13.77 13.17 36.18
CA LEU A 329 -14.51 13.41 37.41
C LEU A 329 -15.17 12.15 37.99
N LYS A 330 -15.45 11.13 37.17
CA LYS A 330 -16.17 9.91 37.56
C LYS A 330 -15.25 8.74 37.92
N ASN A 331 -13.98 8.80 37.57
CA ASN A 331 -13.09 7.65 37.71
C ASN A 331 -11.96 7.91 38.69
N ASP A 332 -11.81 7.01 39.67
CA ASP A 332 -10.70 7.05 40.61
C ASP A 332 -9.39 6.74 39.89
N PRO A 333 -8.37 7.59 39.99
CA PRO A 333 -7.05 7.36 39.37
C PRO A 333 -6.35 6.09 39.83
N SER A 334 -6.67 5.54 40.99
CA SER A 334 -5.99 4.38 41.56
C SER A 334 -6.40 3.03 40.93
N ASP A 335 -7.48 2.99 40.15
CA ASP A 335 -8.13 1.74 39.71
C ASP A 335 -7.69 1.28 38.30
N PHE A 336 -6.67 1.90 37.68
CA PHE A 336 -6.41 1.76 36.27
C PHE A 336 -5.13 0.99 35.91
N LEU A 337 -5.34 -0.24 35.44
CA LEU A 337 -4.37 -0.97 34.61
C LEU A 337 -4.94 -1.29 33.21
N THR A 338 -6.08 -0.71 32.84
CA THR A 338 -6.73 -0.95 31.53
C THR A 338 -7.18 0.36 30.90
N PRO A 339 -6.91 0.57 29.61
CA PRO A 339 -7.36 1.75 28.89
C PRO A 339 -8.88 1.78 28.75
N ASN A 340 -9.44 2.96 28.56
CA ASN A 340 -10.88 3.16 28.43
C ASN A 340 -11.23 3.64 27.01
N ARG A 341 -12.16 2.94 26.36
CA ARG A 341 -12.71 3.36 25.07
C ARG A 341 -13.98 4.15 25.30
N LEU A 342 -13.92 5.45 25.08
CA LEU A 342 -15.05 6.35 25.27
C LEU A 342 -15.84 6.50 23.98
N PHE A 343 -17.15 6.36 24.07
CA PHE A 343 -18.08 6.56 22.98
C PHE A 343 -18.52 8.02 22.89
N LEU A 344 -18.39 8.61 21.71
CA LEU A 344 -18.75 9.99 21.42
C LEU A 344 -20.11 10.03 20.71
N ALA A 345 -21.20 9.99 21.44
CA ALA A 345 -22.57 9.85 20.91
C ALA A 345 -22.92 10.91 19.85
N GLU A 346 -22.59 12.18 20.09
CA GLU A 346 -22.91 13.26 19.15
C GLU A 346 -22.15 13.13 17.82
N THR A 347 -20.92 12.71 17.88
CA THR A 347 -20.07 12.47 16.70
C THR A 347 -20.54 11.23 15.93
N ALA A 348 -20.96 10.20 16.66
CA ALA A 348 -21.47 8.98 16.07
C ALA A 348 -22.80 9.20 15.31
N GLU A 349 -23.68 10.06 15.79
CA GLU A 349 -24.99 10.28 15.17
C GLU A 349 -24.97 11.12 13.89
N ALA A 350 -24.01 12.03 13.73
CA ALA A 350 -23.99 12.99 12.61
C ALA A 350 -23.94 12.32 11.22
N PRO A 351 -23.09 11.31 10.96
CA PRO A 351 -23.07 10.60 9.69
C PRO A 351 -24.37 9.83 9.41
N PHE A 352 -24.98 9.25 10.42
CA PHE A 352 -26.26 8.54 10.27
C PHE A 352 -27.39 9.49 9.89
N LYS A 353 -27.45 10.69 10.49
CA LYS A 353 -28.43 11.72 10.12
C LYS A 353 -28.26 12.18 8.66
N LEU A 354 -27.02 12.37 8.21
CA LEU A 354 -26.72 12.70 6.81
C LEU A 354 -27.21 11.61 5.87
N MET A 355 -26.87 10.36 6.14
CA MET A 355 -27.24 9.24 5.27
C MET A 355 -28.74 8.98 5.26
N ARG A 356 -29.44 9.13 6.39
CA ARG A 356 -30.88 9.03 6.47
C ARG A 356 -31.56 10.08 5.59
N LYS A 357 -31.06 11.32 5.58
CA LYS A 357 -31.57 12.38 4.70
C LYS A 357 -31.40 11.98 3.24
N LEU A 358 -30.19 11.55 2.84
CA LEU A 358 -29.88 11.17 1.47
C LEU A 358 -30.68 9.98 0.97
N ALA A 359 -30.86 8.94 1.80
CA ALA A 359 -31.65 7.77 1.46
C ALA A 359 -33.15 8.09 1.33
N GLY A 360 -33.63 9.11 2.04
CA GLY A 360 -35.01 9.59 1.96
C GLY A 360 -35.31 10.49 0.76
N GLU A 361 -34.32 10.97 0.02
CA GLU A 361 -34.52 11.78 -1.17
C GLU A 361 -35.12 10.96 -2.33
N ARG A 362 -36.11 11.53 -3.02
CA ARG A 362 -36.73 10.87 -4.17
C ARG A 362 -35.74 10.85 -5.35
N ARG A 363 -35.35 9.65 -5.74
CA ARG A 363 -34.37 9.41 -6.81
C ARG A 363 -34.87 8.34 -7.77
N PRO A 364 -34.38 8.31 -9.01
CA PRO A 364 -34.73 7.27 -9.99
C PRO A 364 -34.33 5.86 -9.54
N VAL A 365 -33.22 5.73 -8.82
CA VAL A 365 -32.74 4.48 -8.23
C VAL A 365 -32.68 4.63 -6.70
N ARG A 366 -33.09 3.59 -5.98
CA ARG A 366 -33.03 3.58 -4.52
C ARG A 366 -31.59 3.57 -4.03
N LEU A 367 -31.22 4.49 -3.16
CA LEU A 367 -29.96 4.49 -2.44
C LEU A 367 -30.14 3.84 -1.07
N SER A 368 -29.40 2.78 -0.79
CA SER A 368 -29.47 2.05 0.48
C SER A 368 -28.09 2.03 1.14
N PRO A 369 -27.87 2.80 2.21
CA PRO A 369 -26.66 2.65 3.00
C PRO A 369 -26.70 1.34 3.79
N ALA A 370 -25.55 0.64 3.84
CA ALA A 370 -25.35 -0.55 4.64
C ALA A 370 -24.29 -0.30 5.71
N TYR A 371 -24.57 -0.64 6.94
CA TYR A 371 -23.63 -0.53 8.04
C TYR A 371 -22.70 -1.74 8.06
N SER A 372 -21.41 -1.52 7.84
CA SER A 372 -20.38 -2.56 7.87
C SER A 372 -20.02 -2.93 9.30
N ILE A 373 -20.58 -4.05 9.81
CA ILE A 373 -20.44 -4.49 11.19
C ILE A 373 -18.97 -4.76 11.53
N LYS A 374 -18.20 -5.34 10.59
CA LYS A 374 -16.74 -5.56 10.72
C LYS A 374 -15.96 -4.31 11.11
N THR A 375 -16.45 -3.13 10.77
CA THR A 375 -15.78 -1.88 11.09
C THR A 375 -15.86 -1.56 12.58
N ASN A 376 -17.05 -1.73 13.17
CA ASN A 376 -17.23 -1.59 14.61
C ASN A 376 -18.53 -2.31 15.05
N PRO A 377 -18.44 -3.41 15.81
CA PRO A 377 -19.59 -4.16 16.27
C PRO A 377 -20.28 -3.57 17.52
N ASP A 378 -19.95 -2.34 17.90
CA ASP A 378 -20.57 -1.68 19.06
C ASP A 378 -22.10 -1.62 18.88
N ARG A 379 -22.83 -2.17 19.84
CA ARG A 379 -24.30 -2.26 19.81
C ARG A 379 -24.95 -0.89 19.59
N ARG A 380 -24.41 0.18 20.23
CA ARG A 380 -24.93 1.55 20.10
C ARG A 380 -24.86 2.07 18.65
N LEU A 381 -23.80 1.73 17.93
CA LEU A 381 -23.64 2.10 16.50
C LEU A 381 -24.58 1.30 15.61
N MET A 382 -24.75 0.01 15.87
CA MET A 382 -25.69 -0.83 15.15
C MET A 382 -27.15 -0.38 15.39
N GLU A 383 -27.53 -0.03 16.63
CA GLU A 383 -28.83 0.54 16.95
C GLU A 383 -29.07 1.90 16.27
N ALA A 384 -28.04 2.75 16.21
CA ALA A 384 -28.10 4.02 15.49
C ALA A 384 -28.28 3.81 13.98
N ALA A 385 -27.59 2.82 13.39
CA ALA A 385 -27.73 2.43 12.00
C ALA A 385 -29.14 1.91 11.68
N LEU A 386 -29.66 1.01 12.51
CA LEU A 386 -31.04 0.50 12.39
C LEU A 386 -32.06 1.64 12.45
N LYS A 387 -31.96 2.52 13.45
CA LYS A 387 -32.81 3.68 13.60
C LYS A 387 -32.72 4.67 12.45
N ALA A 388 -31.56 4.74 11.77
CA ALA A 388 -31.36 5.56 10.60
C ALA A 388 -31.84 4.92 9.29
N GLY A 389 -32.31 3.66 9.33
CA GLY A 389 -32.82 2.94 8.17
C GLY A 389 -31.74 2.33 7.29
N PHE A 390 -30.55 2.06 7.85
CA PHE A 390 -29.50 1.32 7.17
C PHE A 390 -29.85 -0.15 7.01
N ARG A 391 -29.24 -0.80 6.01
CA ARG A 391 -29.08 -2.25 5.99
C ARG A 391 -27.94 -2.65 6.93
N ALA A 392 -27.88 -3.93 7.32
CA ALA A 392 -26.72 -4.49 8.01
C ALA A 392 -25.83 -5.26 7.01
N GLU A 393 -24.58 -4.87 6.85
CA GLU A 393 -23.58 -5.60 6.05
C GLU A 393 -22.69 -6.40 6.99
N GLY A 394 -22.66 -7.73 6.77
CA GLY A 394 -21.83 -8.67 7.50
C GLY A 394 -20.97 -9.53 6.60
N ILE A 395 -19.77 -9.87 7.10
CA ILE A 395 -18.80 -10.76 6.44
C ILE A 395 -18.75 -12.16 7.10
N SER A 396 -19.45 -12.34 8.19
CA SER A 396 -19.57 -13.60 8.91
C SER A 396 -21.00 -13.83 9.39
N MET A 397 -21.32 -15.08 9.73
CA MET A 397 -22.63 -15.43 10.28
C MET A 397 -22.83 -14.81 11.67
N GLU A 398 -21.77 -14.72 12.44
CA GLU A 398 -21.77 -14.09 13.77
C GLU A 398 -22.19 -12.62 13.69
N GLU A 399 -21.68 -11.87 12.73
CA GLU A 399 -22.06 -10.47 12.52
C GLU A 399 -23.54 -10.34 12.16
N LEU A 400 -24.09 -11.23 11.34
CA LEU A 400 -25.51 -11.23 11.02
C LEU A 400 -26.36 -11.57 12.26
N LEU A 401 -25.90 -12.47 13.14
CA LEU A 401 -26.58 -12.79 14.39
C LEU A 401 -26.56 -11.59 15.36
N TRP A 402 -25.43 -10.88 15.49
CA TRP A 402 -25.39 -9.63 16.28
C TRP A 402 -26.35 -8.57 15.72
N ALA A 403 -26.44 -8.44 14.40
CA ALA A 403 -27.43 -7.56 13.79
C ALA A 403 -28.87 -7.98 14.14
N ARG A 404 -29.17 -9.30 14.17
CA ARG A 404 -30.47 -9.83 14.62
C ARG A 404 -30.79 -9.47 16.07
N GLU A 405 -29.82 -9.60 16.95
CA GLU A 405 -29.96 -9.24 18.37
C GLU A 405 -30.27 -7.75 18.58
N VAL A 406 -29.77 -6.90 17.72
CA VAL A 406 -30.05 -5.46 17.68
C VAL A 406 -31.45 -5.15 17.11
N GLY A 407 -32.00 -6.05 16.28
CA GLY A 407 -33.33 -5.92 15.70
C GLY A 407 -33.37 -5.78 14.17
N PHE A 408 -32.27 -5.91 13.47
CA PHE A 408 -32.31 -5.99 12.02
C PHE A 408 -33.04 -7.25 11.57
N ARG A 409 -33.86 -7.14 10.51
CA ARG A 409 -34.54 -8.31 9.91
C ARG A 409 -33.61 -8.93 8.90
N TYR A 410 -33.69 -10.23 8.65
CA TYR A 410 -32.87 -10.88 7.61
C TYR A 410 -33.04 -10.22 6.24
N GLU A 411 -34.24 -9.81 5.88
CA GLU A 411 -34.51 -9.11 4.63
C GLU A 411 -33.88 -7.70 4.49
N ASP A 412 -33.25 -7.19 5.55
CA ASP A 412 -32.50 -5.94 5.55
C ASP A 412 -30.97 -6.18 5.62
N MET A 413 -30.52 -7.45 5.46
CA MET A 413 -29.11 -7.81 5.58
C MET A 413 -28.45 -8.05 4.24
N VAL A 414 -27.19 -7.66 4.15
CA VAL A 414 -26.25 -7.88 3.04
C VAL A 414 -25.14 -8.79 3.53
N TYR A 415 -24.83 -9.83 2.77
CA TYR A 415 -23.71 -10.71 3.07
C TYR A 415 -22.70 -10.73 1.91
N ASN A 416 -21.47 -10.37 2.21
CA ASN A 416 -20.37 -10.34 1.23
C ASN A 416 -19.05 -10.94 1.76
N GLY A 417 -19.15 -11.76 2.82
CA GLY A 417 -18.00 -12.44 3.40
C GLY A 417 -17.41 -13.52 2.51
N PRO A 418 -16.11 -13.82 2.68
CA PRO A 418 -15.43 -14.89 1.94
C PRO A 418 -15.78 -16.29 2.48
N VAL A 419 -16.35 -16.37 3.67
CA VAL A 419 -16.79 -17.63 4.26
C VAL A 419 -18.20 -17.94 3.77
N PRO A 420 -18.49 -19.19 3.42
CA PRO A 420 -19.84 -19.57 2.99
C PRO A 420 -20.90 -19.26 4.06
N LEU A 421 -22.02 -18.68 3.60
CA LEU A 421 -23.20 -18.49 4.44
C LEU A 421 -23.72 -19.84 4.92
N VAL A 422 -24.04 -19.92 6.23
CA VAL A 422 -24.55 -21.14 6.87
C VAL A 422 -26.07 -21.05 6.97
N GLU A 423 -26.77 -21.69 6.04
CA GLU A 423 -28.23 -21.58 5.85
C GLU A 423 -29.05 -21.98 7.06
N LYS A 424 -28.61 -22.95 7.88
CA LYS A 424 -29.32 -23.39 9.08
C LYS A 424 -29.57 -22.29 10.11
N HIS A 425 -28.74 -21.25 10.11
CA HIS A 425 -28.90 -20.12 11.04
C HIS A 425 -29.86 -19.05 10.55
N LEU A 426 -30.37 -19.17 9.32
CA LEU A 426 -31.35 -18.24 8.78
C LEU A 426 -32.79 -18.63 9.10
N GLU A 427 -33.01 -19.75 9.77
CA GLU A 427 -34.34 -20.21 10.23
C GLU A 427 -35.38 -20.28 9.08
N GLY A 428 -34.93 -20.61 7.85
CA GLY A 428 -35.76 -20.63 6.65
C GLY A 428 -36.11 -19.28 6.06
N GLN A 429 -35.54 -18.18 6.58
CA GLN A 429 -35.74 -16.84 6.07
C GLN A 429 -34.64 -16.48 5.06
N ALA A 430 -34.97 -15.62 4.09
CA ALA A 430 -34.01 -15.13 3.10
C ALA A 430 -33.48 -13.74 3.48
N ILE A 431 -32.17 -13.55 3.35
CA ILE A 431 -31.57 -12.23 3.48
C ILE A 431 -31.82 -11.40 2.22
N HIS A 432 -31.47 -10.10 2.26
CA HIS A 432 -31.69 -9.21 1.13
C HIS A 432 -30.83 -9.61 -0.08
N VAL A 433 -29.52 -9.68 0.12
CA VAL A 433 -28.57 -10.06 -0.95
C VAL A 433 -27.36 -10.78 -0.38
N VAL A 434 -26.87 -11.77 -1.12
CA VAL A 434 -25.58 -12.45 -0.90
C VAL A 434 -24.69 -12.25 -2.10
N PHE A 435 -23.46 -11.84 -1.89
CA PHE A 435 -22.45 -11.75 -2.95
C PHE A 435 -21.42 -12.87 -2.81
N ALA A 436 -21.27 -13.64 -3.88
CA ALA A 436 -20.29 -14.71 -3.94
C ALA A 436 -18.94 -14.21 -4.45
N ASP A 437 -17.88 -14.72 -3.87
CA ASP A 437 -16.48 -14.37 -4.18
C ASP A 437 -15.85 -15.32 -5.24
N SER A 438 -16.57 -16.38 -5.60
CA SER A 438 -16.18 -17.38 -6.62
C SER A 438 -17.38 -17.91 -7.38
N ILE A 439 -17.14 -18.48 -8.56
CA ILE A 439 -18.19 -19.15 -9.36
C ILE A 439 -18.77 -20.33 -8.58
N GLU A 440 -17.93 -21.11 -7.95
CA GLU A 440 -18.30 -22.29 -7.17
C GLU A 440 -19.24 -21.92 -5.99
N SER A 441 -18.91 -20.84 -5.29
CA SER A 441 -19.77 -20.30 -4.22
C SER A 441 -21.10 -19.79 -4.76
N PHE A 442 -21.08 -19.09 -5.90
CA PHE A 442 -22.29 -18.60 -6.57
C PHE A 442 -23.22 -19.75 -6.95
N VAL A 443 -22.68 -20.77 -7.64
CA VAL A 443 -23.48 -21.95 -8.06
C VAL A 443 -24.06 -22.68 -6.86
N ARG A 444 -23.30 -22.81 -5.77
CA ARG A 444 -23.79 -23.43 -4.54
C ARG A 444 -24.96 -22.64 -3.94
N LEU A 445 -24.83 -21.32 -3.82
CA LEU A 445 -25.91 -20.45 -3.30
C LEU A 445 -27.17 -20.55 -4.12
N CYS A 446 -27.08 -20.58 -5.44
CA CYS A 446 -28.22 -20.75 -6.37
C CYS A 446 -28.94 -22.08 -6.22
N LYS A 447 -28.26 -23.12 -5.73
CA LYS A 447 -28.83 -24.48 -5.53
C LYS A 447 -29.46 -24.70 -4.14
N LEU A 448 -29.24 -23.83 -3.18
CA LEU A 448 -29.80 -23.98 -1.84
C LEU A 448 -31.34 -23.88 -1.85
N ARG A 449 -32.00 -24.75 -1.08
CA ARG A 449 -33.42 -24.70 -0.89
C ARG A 449 -33.76 -24.94 0.60
N PRO A 450 -34.58 -24.07 1.26
CA PRO A 450 -35.16 -22.85 0.68
C PRO A 450 -34.07 -21.84 0.25
N LEU A 451 -34.44 -20.88 -0.60
CA LEU A 451 -33.52 -19.82 -1.03
C LEU A 451 -33.05 -18.99 0.16
N VAL A 452 -31.74 -18.80 0.25
CA VAL A 452 -31.11 -18.07 1.37
C VAL A 452 -31.10 -16.55 1.19
N ALA A 453 -31.40 -16.06 -0.01
CA ALA A 453 -31.42 -14.64 -0.31
C ALA A 453 -32.46 -14.30 -1.39
N LYS A 454 -33.00 -13.07 -1.34
CA LYS A 454 -33.89 -12.50 -2.37
C LYS A 454 -33.11 -12.17 -3.66
N ASN A 455 -31.82 -11.83 -3.50
CA ASN A 455 -30.89 -11.55 -4.58
C ASN A 455 -29.59 -12.31 -4.34
N ILE A 456 -29.02 -12.87 -5.41
CA ILE A 456 -27.71 -13.51 -5.38
C ILE A 456 -26.82 -12.80 -6.40
N GLY A 457 -25.67 -12.40 -5.97
CA GLY A 457 -24.75 -11.59 -6.75
C GLY A 457 -23.33 -12.12 -6.77
N LEU A 458 -22.51 -11.42 -7.52
CA LEU A 458 -21.10 -11.70 -7.69
C LEU A 458 -20.27 -10.51 -7.21
N ARG A 459 -19.24 -10.78 -6.43
CA ARG A 459 -18.20 -9.80 -6.14
C ARG A 459 -17.20 -9.79 -7.28
N LEU A 460 -17.06 -8.64 -7.92
CA LEU A 460 -16.11 -8.45 -9.01
C LEU A 460 -14.83 -7.81 -8.43
N ARG A 461 -13.68 -8.25 -8.92
CA ARG A 461 -12.40 -7.67 -8.49
C ARG A 461 -12.23 -6.30 -9.12
N PRO A 462 -11.96 -5.25 -8.32
CA PRO A 462 -11.64 -3.95 -8.86
C PRO A 462 -10.42 -4.02 -9.77
N PHE A 463 -10.42 -3.22 -10.81
CA PHE A 463 -9.31 -3.10 -11.75
C PHE A 463 -8.06 -2.61 -11.00
N ASP A 464 -6.88 -3.17 -11.28
CA ASP A 464 -5.57 -2.81 -10.68
C ASP A 464 -5.37 -3.11 -9.20
N VAL A 465 -6.28 -3.77 -8.55
CA VAL A 465 -6.08 -4.14 -7.16
C VAL A 465 -5.61 -5.59 -7.08
N ASN A 466 -4.42 -5.79 -6.57
CA ASN A 466 -4.00 -7.14 -6.19
C ASN A 466 -4.78 -7.56 -4.93
N SER A 467 -5.99 -8.05 -5.15
CA SER A 467 -6.91 -8.49 -4.11
C SER A 467 -7.12 -10.01 -4.21
N ARG A 468 -7.16 -10.66 -3.06
CA ARG A 468 -7.59 -12.07 -2.99
C ARG A 468 -9.10 -12.25 -3.14
N PHE A 469 -9.85 -11.14 -3.13
CA PHE A 469 -11.31 -11.13 -3.15
C PHE A 469 -11.86 -10.77 -4.52
N GLY A 470 -12.96 -11.40 -4.89
CA GLY A 470 -13.72 -11.11 -6.10
C GLY A 470 -13.21 -11.82 -7.34
N LEU A 471 -14.13 -11.97 -8.29
CA LEU A 471 -13.90 -12.61 -9.57
C LEU A 471 -13.07 -11.70 -10.47
N GLN A 472 -12.05 -12.28 -11.07
CA GLN A 472 -11.21 -11.63 -12.06
C GLN A 472 -11.91 -11.60 -13.42
N MET A 473 -11.94 -10.44 -14.08
CA MET A 473 -12.64 -10.23 -15.36
C MET A 473 -11.72 -9.49 -16.34
N GLU A 474 -10.62 -10.14 -16.71
CA GLU A 474 -9.58 -9.57 -17.58
C GLU A 474 -9.64 -10.08 -19.03
N SER A 475 -10.36 -11.18 -19.27
CA SER A 475 -10.47 -11.77 -20.59
C SER A 475 -11.91 -12.09 -20.97
N LEU A 476 -12.22 -12.11 -22.28
CA LEU A 476 -13.53 -12.49 -22.78
C LEU A 476 -13.93 -13.91 -22.36
N GLU A 477 -12.96 -14.81 -22.20
CA GLU A 477 -13.20 -16.17 -21.74
C GLU A 477 -13.68 -16.21 -20.30
N GLN A 478 -13.06 -15.41 -19.42
CA GLN A 478 -13.51 -15.26 -18.03
C GLN A 478 -14.94 -14.70 -17.97
N PHE A 479 -15.24 -13.66 -18.76
CA PHE A 479 -16.60 -13.13 -18.86
C PHE A 479 -17.60 -14.20 -19.31
N LYS A 480 -17.28 -14.97 -20.35
CA LYS A 480 -18.16 -16.06 -20.85
C LYS A 480 -18.38 -17.13 -19.79
N ARG A 481 -17.33 -17.53 -19.06
CA ARG A 481 -17.42 -18.53 -18.00
C ARG A 481 -18.32 -18.06 -16.85
N ILE A 482 -18.16 -16.82 -16.41
CA ILE A 482 -18.99 -16.24 -15.37
C ILE A 482 -20.44 -16.08 -15.84
N ALA A 483 -20.64 -15.58 -17.06
CA ALA A 483 -21.96 -15.42 -17.66
C ALA A 483 -22.70 -16.74 -17.84
N ALA A 484 -22.01 -17.83 -18.20
CA ALA A 484 -22.58 -19.15 -18.27
C ALA A 484 -23.10 -19.59 -16.90
N ALA A 485 -22.31 -19.44 -15.84
CA ALA A 485 -22.74 -19.79 -14.49
C ALA A 485 -23.98 -19.00 -14.05
N VAL A 486 -24.06 -17.70 -14.35
CA VAL A 486 -25.23 -16.87 -14.05
C VAL A 486 -26.45 -17.36 -14.83
N ARG A 487 -26.33 -17.57 -16.14
CA ARG A 487 -27.42 -17.99 -17.01
C ARG A 487 -27.97 -19.36 -16.63
N GLU A 488 -27.11 -20.31 -16.28
CA GLU A 488 -27.47 -21.71 -16.04
C GLU A 488 -27.99 -21.96 -14.65
N HIS A 489 -27.52 -21.19 -13.65
CA HIS A 489 -27.80 -21.55 -12.27
C HIS A 489 -28.60 -20.51 -11.49
N LEU A 490 -28.63 -19.23 -11.89
CA LEU A 490 -29.43 -18.23 -11.16
C LEU A 490 -30.93 -18.46 -11.40
N PRO A 491 -31.73 -18.79 -10.35
CA PRO A 491 -33.16 -19.00 -10.50
C PRO A 491 -33.87 -17.76 -11.09
N SER A 492 -34.94 -17.97 -11.84
CA SER A 492 -35.68 -16.90 -12.53
C SER A 492 -36.28 -15.88 -11.54
N GLU A 493 -36.70 -16.36 -10.39
CA GLU A 493 -37.32 -15.57 -9.31
C GLU A 493 -36.31 -14.80 -8.43
N VAL A 494 -34.99 -15.04 -8.61
CA VAL A 494 -33.93 -14.43 -7.82
C VAL A 494 -33.35 -13.24 -8.58
N GLY A 495 -33.25 -12.09 -7.94
CA GLY A 495 -32.57 -10.92 -8.49
C GLY A 495 -31.07 -11.12 -8.65
N PHE A 496 -30.48 -10.50 -9.67
CA PHE A 496 -29.03 -10.54 -9.89
C PHE A 496 -28.35 -9.31 -9.33
N GLY A 497 -27.35 -9.51 -8.47
CA GLY A 497 -26.56 -8.45 -7.84
C GLY A 497 -25.11 -8.44 -8.32
N ILE A 498 -24.49 -7.28 -8.26
CA ILE A 498 -23.04 -7.11 -8.41
C ILE A 498 -22.48 -6.30 -7.26
N HIS A 499 -21.27 -6.61 -6.86
CA HIS A 499 -20.58 -5.92 -5.78
C HIS A 499 -19.11 -5.69 -6.12
N GLN A 500 -18.59 -4.54 -5.71
CA GLN A 500 -17.16 -4.27 -5.59
C GLN A 500 -16.85 -3.67 -4.23
N HIS A 501 -15.64 -3.89 -3.75
CA HIS A 501 -15.14 -3.17 -2.58
C HIS A 501 -13.68 -2.77 -2.82
N GLN A 502 -13.40 -1.49 -2.68
CA GLN A 502 -12.08 -0.93 -2.88
C GLN A 502 -11.40 -0.66 -1.53
N GLN A 503 -10.09 -0.82 -1.49
CA GLN A 503 -9.30 -0.45 -0.31
C GLN A 503 -9.28 1.07 -0.14
N SER A 504 -9.81 1.55 0.97
CA SER A 504 -10.19 2.95 1.19
C SER A 504 -9.09 3.93 1.49
N SER A 505 -8.02 3.48 2.12
CA SER A 505 -7.03 4.40 2.69
C SER A 505 -5.98 4.90 1.69
N ILE A 506 -5.87 4.23 0.55
CA ILE A 506 -4.80 4.45 -0.44
C ILE A 506 -5.34 5.12 -1.71
N THR A 507 -6.64 5.07 -1.94
CA THR A 507 -7.25 5.46 -3.21
C THR A 507 -7.79 6.88 -3.13
N GLY A 508 -7.19 7.82 -3.83
CA GLY A 508 -7.77 9.15 -4.02
C GLY A 508 -9.13 9.07 -4.72
N GLN A 509 -10.03 10.02 -4.48
CA GLN A 509 -11.40 10.07 -5.02
C GLN A 509 -11.45 9.85 -6.54
N LYS A 510 -10.50 10.40 -7.30
CA LYS A 510 -10.42 10.23 -8.75
C LYS A 510 -10.17 8.78 -9.16
N LEU A 511 -9.27 8.08 -8.49
CA LEU A 511 -8.97 6.68 -8.78
C LEU A 511 -10.16 5.79 -8.40
N TRP A 512 -10.78 6.06 -7.25
CA TRP A 512 -11.98 5.35 -6.82
C TRP A 512 -13.10 5.45 -7.87
N LEU A 513 -13.36 6.65 -8.41
CA LEU A 513 -14.35 6.87 -9.45
C LEU A 513 -14.03 6.09 -10.73
N ARG A 514 -12.79 6.13 -11.20
CA ARG A 514 -12.38 5.40 -12.41
C ARG A 514 -12.55 3.89 -12.25
N GLN A 515 -12.16 3.36 -11.10
CA GLN A 515 -12.34 1.93 -10.79
C GLN A 515 -13.82 1.57 -10.74
N THR A 516 -14.67 2.44 -10.18
CA THR A 516 -16.11 2.24 -10.17
C THR A 516 -16.72 2.30 -11.57
N GLN A 517 -16.28 3.21 -12.42
CA GLN A 517 -16.71 3.26 -13.82
C GLN A 517 -16.31 2.00 -14.60
N ALA A 518 -15.07 1.53 -14.43
CA ALA A 518 -14.62 0.27 -15.03
C ALA A 518 -15.44 -0.94 -14.55
N PHE A 519 -15.75 -0.99 -13.27
CA PHE A 519 -16.63 -2.00 -12.69
C PHE A 519 -18.04 -1.97 -13.30
N LEU A 520 -18.63 -0.81 -13.52
CA LEU A 520 -19.95 -0.67 -14.16
C LEU A 520 -19.93 -1.15 -15.61
N GLU A 521 -18.87 -0.88 -16.36
CA GLU A 521 -18.71 -1.40 -17.73
C GLU A 521 -18.51 -2.92 -17.76
N GLN A 522 -17.78 -3.47 -16.79
CA GLN A 522 -17.68 -4.91 -16.62
C GLN A 522 -19.05 -5.53 -16.33
N ALA A 523 -19.84 -4.92 -15.46
CA ALA A 523 -21.19 -5.35 -15.13
C ALA A 523 -22.12 -5.33 -16.35
N ARG A 524 -22.08 -4.24 -17.14
CA ARG A 524 -22.84 -4.12 -18.40
C ARG A 524 -22.45 -5.21 -19.41
N THR A 525 -21.17 -5.48 -19.53
CA THR A 525 -20.67 -6.55 -20.41
C THR A 525 -21.18 -7.90 -19.94
N LEU A 526 -21.17 -8.15 -18.64
CA LEU A 526 -21.70 -9.40 -18.07
C LEU A 526 -23.20 -9.55 -18.32
N GLU A 527 -24.01 -8.48 -18.10
CA GLU A 527 -25.45 -8.48 -18.44
C GLU A 527 -25.69 -8.89 -19.89
N ASN A 528 -24.95 -8.29 -20.82
CA ASN A 528 -25.12 -8.54 -22.25
C ASN A 528 -24.80 -9.99 -22.64
N ILE A 529 -23.80 -10.59 -22.01
CA ILE A 529 -23.39 -11.98 -22.31
C ILE A 529 -24.31 -12.99 -21.61
N CYS A 530 -24.70 -12.74 -20.34
CA CYS A 530 -25.53 -13.71 -19.59
C CYS A 530 -27.04 -13.56 -19.85
N GLY A 531 -27.49 -12.42 -20.37
CA GLY A 531 -28.92 -12.13 -20.60
C GLY A 531 -29.71 -11.82 -19.30
N ARG A 532 -29.02 -11.70 -18.15
CA ARG A 532 -29.64 -11.37 -16.84
C ARG A 532 -29.34 -9.93 -16.49
N LYS A 533 -30.37 -9.18 -16.13
CA LYS A 533 -30.23 -7.77 -15.75
C LYS A 533 -29.84 -7.62 -14.29
N VAL A 534 -28.95 -6.68 -14.01
CA VAL A 534 -28.55 -6.33 -12.65
C VAL A 534 -29.67 -5.53 -11.98
N SER A 535 -30.16 -6.05 -10.86
CA SER A 535 -31.17 -5.38 -10.01
C SER A 535 -30.54 -4.64 -8.83
N ILE A 536 -29.42 -5.13 -8.32
CA ILE A 536 -28.68 -4.53 -7.20
C ILE A 536 -27.23 -4.26 -7.60
N CYS A 537 -26.78 -3.03 -7.37
CA CYS A 537 -25.39 -2.62 -7.56
C CYS A 537 -24.82 -2.14 -6.23
N ASP A 538 -23.95 -2.93 -5.63
CA ASP A 538 -23.22 -2.56 -4.42
C ASP A 538 -21.83 -2.03 -4.81
N ILE A 539 -21.61 -0.75 -4.54
CA ILE A 539 -20.33 -0.07 -4.86
C ILE A 539 -19.36 -0.06 -3.70
N GLY A 540 -19.71 -0.76 -2.59
CA GLY A 540 -18.87 -0.92 -1.42
C GLY A 540 -18.69 0.36 -0.62
N GLY A 541 -17.54 0.42 0.03
CA GLY A 541 -17.15 1.53 0.88
C GLY A 541 -15.82 2.15 0.46
N GLY A 542 -15.03 2.49 1.46
CA GLY A 542 -13.68 2.93 1.23
C GLY A 542 -13.41 4.37 1.62
N TRP A 543 -14.36 5.09 2.15
CA TRP A 543 -14.20 6.48 2.58
C TRP A 543 -13.77 6.58 4.04
N THR A 544 -12.98 7.62 4.34
CA THR A 544 -12.76 8.12 5.70
C THR A 544 -13.85 9.15 6.03
N SER A 545 -13.96 9.55 7.31
CA SER A 545 -14.86 10.64 7.70
C SER A 545 -14.58 11.93 6.94
N GLU A 546 -13.32 12.20 6.59
CA GLU A 546 -12.89 13.37 5.84
C GLU A 546 -13.29 13.32 4.36
N SER A 547 -13.16 12.18 3.73
CA SER A 547 -13.42 12.02 2.28
C SER A 547 -14.89 11.77 1.98
N PHE A 548 -15.69 11.37 2.95
CA PHE A 548 -17.08 10.98 2.75
C PHE A 548 -18.01 12.16 2.46
N GLN A 549 -17.89 13.27 3.18
CA GLN A 549 -18.73 14.44 2.93
C GLN A 549 -18.53 15.03 1.52
N PRO A 550 -17.30 15.26 1.04
CA PRO A 550 -17.07 15.67 -0.35
C PRO A 550 -17.61 14.66 -1.37
N PHE A 551 -17.45 13.37 -1.12
CA PHE A 551 -18.02 12.32 -1.98
C PHE A 551 -19.55 12.46 -2.09
N VAL A 552 -20.23 12.60 -0.96
CA VAL A 552 -21.68 12.76 -0.92
C VAL A 552 -22.14 14.05 -1.63
N ALA A 553 -21.42 15.14 -1.43
CA ALA A 553 -21.79 16.45 -1.98
C ALA A 553 -21.58 16.52 -3.51
N ASP A 554 -20.45 16.00 -3.99
CA ASP A 554 -19.98 16.31 -5.34
C ASP A 554 -20.07 15.12 -6.31
N VAL A 555 -20.08 13.87 -5.77
CA VAL A 555 -19.90 12.67 -6.59
C VAL A 555 -21.12 11.75 -6.60
N LEU A 556 -21.78 11.58 -5.47
CA LEU A 556 -22.80 10.54 -5.31
C LEU A 556 -23.99 10.73 -6.27
N ALA A 557 -24.50 11.94 -6.42
CA ALA A 557 -25.67 12.17 -7.27
C ALA A 557 -25.37 11.96 -8.77
N PRO A 558 -24.28 12.50 -9.35
CA PRO A 558 -23.88 12.16 -10.72
C PRO A 558 -23.64 10.66 -10.92
N LEU A 559 -22.96 10.01 -9.99
CA LEU A 559 -22.66 8.58 -10.06
C LEU A 559 -23.93 7.71 -10.09
N LEU A 560 -24.95 8.04 -9.31
CA LEU A 560 -26.23 7.32 -9.36
C LEU A 560 -26.91 7.45 -10.73
N GLY A 561 -26.79 8.60 -11.39
CA GLY A 561 -27.25 8.82 -12.77
C GLY A 561 -26.48 7.96 -13.78
N ASP A 562 -25.15 7.89 -13.64
CA ASP A 562 -24.30 7.04 -14.48
C ASP A 562 -24.63 5.55 -14.30
N ILE A 563 -24.77 5.09 -13.04
CA ILE A 563 -25.16 3.71 -12.74
C ILE A 563 -26.48 3.34 -13.43
N GLN A 564 -27.50 4.21 -13.33
CA GLN A 564 -28.80 3.95 -13.94
C GLN A 564 -28.74 3.97 -15.48
N THR A 565 -27.87 4.79 -16.04
CA THR A 565 -27.66 4.87 -17.50
C THR A 565 -26.96 3.61 -18.02
N ILE A 566 -25.96 3.13 -17.30
CA ILE A 566 -25.15 1.94 -17.69
C ILE A 566 -25.92 0.65 -17.42
N LEU A 567 -26.60 0.56 -16.27
CA LEU A 567 -27.36 -0.60 -15.80
C LEU A 567 -28.85 -0.23 -15.74
N SER A 568 -29.52 -0.24 -16.87
CA SER A 568 -30.85 0.36 -17.06
C SER A 568 -31.98 -0.22 -16.20
N GLN A 569 -31.79 -1.43 -15.63
CA GLN A 569 -32.78 -2.09 -14.76
C GLN A 569 -32.33 -2.16 -13.28
N VAL A 570 -31.28 -1.45 -12.90
CA VAL A 570 -30.88 -1.36 -11.50
C VAL A 570 -31.99 -0.68 -10.67
N GLN A 571 -32.38 -1.35 -9.59
CA GLN A 571 -33.45 -0.87 -8.69
C GLN A 571 -32.86 -0.25 -7.42
N GLU A 572 -31.70 -0.76 -7.00
CA GLU A 572 -31.05 -0.37 -5.75
C GLU A 572 -29.54 -0.27 -5.92
N VAL A 573 -28.99 0.82 -5.40
CA VAL A 573 -27.55 1.01 -5.22
C VAL A 573 -27.27 0.97 -3.72
N ILE A 574 -26.34 0.08 -3.33
CA ILE A 574 -25.86 -0.05 -1.95
C ILE A 574 -24.51 0.63 -1.82
N ILE A 575 -24.29 1.32 -0.69
CA ILE A 575 -22.99 1.86 -0.27
C ILE A 575 -22.69 1.40 1.15
N GLU A 576 -21.41 1.16 1.45
CA GLU A 576 -20.92 0.61 2.72
C GLU A 576 -19.99 1.59 3.45
N PRO A 577 -20.46 2.71 4.00
CA PRO A 577 -19.62 3.76 4.57
C PRO A 577 -19.08 3.45 5.97
N GLY A 578 -18.58 2.24 6.23
CA GLY A 578 -18.16 1.75 7.54
C GLY A 578 -17.19 2.68 8.27
N LYS A 579 -15.93 2.81 7.78
CA LYS A 579 -14.91 3.67 8.41
C LYS A 579 -15.36 5.13 8.49
N ALA A 580 -15.97 5.64 7.44
CA ALA A 580 -16.47 7.01 7.38
C ALA A 580 -17.46 7.38 8.50
N ILE A 581 -18.20 6.39 8.99
CA ILE A 581 -19.18 6.56 10.07
C ILE A 581 -18.54 6.35 11.43
N CYS A 582 -17.71 5.32 11.56
CA CYS A 582 -17.28 4.83 12.86
C CYS A 582 -16.00 5.49 13.40
N GLU A 583 -15.07 5.93 12.54
CA GLU A 583 -13.71 6.29 13.01
C GLU A 583 -13.69 7.40 14.06
N GLN A 584 -14.59 8.37 13.97
CA GLN A 584 -14.72 9.47 14.94
C GLN A 584 -15.65 9.18 16.12
N SER A 585 -16.32 8.03 16.10
CA SER A 585 -17.31 7.69 17.14
C SER A 585 -16.70 7.32 18.49
N GLN A 586 -15.41 7.00 18.53
CA GLN A 586 -14.73 6.58 19.74
C GLN A 586 -13.32 7.17 19.85
N VAL A 587 -12.86 7.34 21.08
CA VAL A 587 -11.49 7.65 21.44
C VAL A 587 -10.98 6.63 22.45
N LEU A 588 -9.69 6.29 22.40
CA LEU A 588 -9.06 5.50 23.45
C LEU A 588 -8.32 6.43 24.41
N VAL A 589 -8.62 6.29 25.70
CA VAL A 589 -7.98 7.02 26.80
C VAL A 589 -7.06 6.06 27.51
N ALA A 590 -5.77 6.33 27.45
CA ALA A 590 -4.72 5.58 28.11
C ALA A 590 -4.03 6.44 29.17
N ARG A 591 -3.44 5.78 30.14
CA ARG A 591 -2.70 6.44 31.24
C ARG A 591 -1.22 6.33 31.02
N VAL A 592 -0.46 7.35 31.38
CA VAL A 592 0.99 7.31 31.43
C VAL A 592 1.40 6.49 32.66
N LEU A 593 2.05 5.35 32.45
CA LEU A 593 2.58 4.47 33.48
C LEU A 593 4.00 4.84 33.87
N GLU A 594 4.80 5.25 32.90
CA GLU A 594 6.22 5.53 33.09
C GLU A 594 6.67 6.63 32.13
N ARG A 595 7.56 7.48 32.61
CA ARG A 595 8.23 8.52 31.83
C ARG A 595 9.71 8.19 31.70
N ARG A 596 10.25 8.28 30.47
CA ARG A 596 11.66 8.01 30.18
C ARG A 596 12.34 9.21 29.52
N GLY A 597 13.60 9.46 29.91
CA GLY A 597 14.45 10.52 29.38
C GLY A 597 14.75 11.61 30.39
N GLU A 598 15.98 12.11 30.36
CA GLU A 598 16.44 13.24 31.18
C GLU A 598 16.22 14.56 30.43
N GLY A 599 15.71 15.58 31.13
CA GLY A 599 15.48 16.93 30.60
C GLY A 599 14.24 17.04 29.72
N HIS A 600 14.25 16.51 28.51
CA HIS A 600 13.08 16.44 27.65
C HIS A 600 12.44 15.07 27.71
N VAL A 601 11.10 15.02 27.82
CA VAL A 601 10.37 13.76 27.78
C VAL A 601 10.47 13.19 26.37
N ARG A 602 11.19 12.08 26.22
CA ARG A 602 11.37 11.40 24.92
C ARG A 602 10.43 10.23 24.74
N GLU A 603 10.12 9.54 25.84
CA GLU A 603 9.28 8.37 25.81
C GLU A 603 8.36 8.32 27.02
N VAL A 604 7.17 7.81 26.78
CA VAL A 604 6.25 7.42 27.84
C VAL A 604 5.71 6.02 27.54
N VAL A 605 5.49 5.24 28.59
CA VAL A 605 4.80 3.96 28.51
C VAL A 605 3.36 4.18 28.91
N ALA A 606 2.43 3.75 28.07
CA ALA A 606 1.00 3.84 28.33
C ALA A 606 0.45 2.51 28.85
N ASP A 607 -0.69 2.53 29.53
CA ASP A 607 -1.45 1.32 29.90
C ASP A 607 -2.23 0.71 28.73
N ALA A 608 -2.21 1.33 27.57
CA ALA A 608 -2.66 0.77 26.28
C ALA A 608 -1.53 0.06 25.53
N CYS A 609 -1.87 -0.75 24.55
CA CYS A 609 -0.91 -1.40 23.65
C CYS A 609 -1.54 -1.62 22.27
N LEU A 610 -0.78 -2.18 21.32
CA LEU A 610 -1.29 -2.53 20.00
C LEU A 610 -2.46 -3.53 20.02
N ALA A 611 -2.68 -4.23 21.14
CA ALA A 611 -3.87 -5.08 21.27
C ALA A 611 -5.17 -4.27 21.31
N GLU A 612 -5.16 -3.04 21.83
CA GLU A 612 -6.31 -2.13 21.82
C GLU A 612 -6.30 -1.15 20.66
N LEU A 613 -5.12 -0.88 20.07
CA LEU A 613 -4.93 0.00 18.91
C LEU A 613 -4.15 -0.72 17.80
N PRO A 614 -4.66 -1.83 17.25
CA PRO A 614 -3.92 -2.64 16.26
C PRO A 614 -3.53 -1.88 14.99
N LEU A 615 -4.23 -0.79 14.68
CA LEU A 615 -3.94 0.07 13.53
C LEU A 615 -3.14 1.34 13.89
N ALA A 616 -2.52 1.39 15.06
CA ALA A 616 -1.74 2.55 15.48
C ALA A 616 -0.57 2.87 14.54
N VAL A 617 0.03 1.85 13.93
CA VAL A 617 1.16 2.00 12.99
C VAL A 617 0.70 2.28 11.55
N ASP A 618 -0.54 1.90 11.19
CA ASP A 618 -1.04 2.01 9.82
C ASP A 618 -1.72 3.36 9.54
N PHE A 619 -2.29 3.99 10.58
CA PHE A 619 -3.05 5.22 10.44
C PHE A 619 -2.56 6.29 11.40
N ALA A 620 -2.13 7.43 10.83
CA ALA A 620 -1.85 8.62 11.62
C ALA A 620 -3.15 9.12 12.28
N ARG A 621 -3.08 9.39 13.59
CA ARG A 621 -4.20 9.91 14.39
C ARG A 621 -3.76 11.08 15.23
N ASN A 622 -4.72 11.91 15.65
CA ASN A 622 -4.44 12.93 16.65
C ASN A 622 -4.27 12.28 18.02
N VAL A 623 -3.22 12.67 18.71
CA VAL A 623 -2.99 12.27 20.09
C VAL A 623 -3.03 13.54 20.96
N TYR A 624 -3.67 13.45 22.10
CA TYR A 624 -3.76 14.56 23.06
C TYR A 624 -3.20 14.10 24.40
N HIS A 625 -2.56 15.03 25.08
CA HIS A 625 -2.15 14.90 26.46
C HIS A 625 -3.15 15.62 27.34
N LEU A 626 -3.63 14.99 28.41
CA LEU A 626 -4.51 15.55 29.38
C LEU A 626 -3.85 15.42 30.77
N ASN A 627 -3.57 16.53 31.42
CA ASN A 627 -3.03 16.52 32.78
C ASN A 627 -4.16 16.48 33.85
N PRO A 628 -3.84 16.16 35.12
CA PRO A 628 -4.82 16.12 36.22
C PRO A 628 -5.52 17.45 36.49
N ALA A 629 -4.93 18.59 36.08
CA ALA A 629 -5.56 19.91 36.17
C ALA A 629 -6.62 20.15 35.06
N GLY A 630 -6.82 19.17 34.16
CA GLY A 630 -7.80 19.26 33.09
C GLY A 630 -7.29 20.03 31.84
N LYS A 631 -6.01 20.31 31.73
CA LYS A 631 -5.41 20.93 30.54
C LYS A 631 -5.23 19.88 29.47
N LEU A 632 -5.98 20.02 28.37
CA LEU A 632 -5.89 19.20 27.17
C LEU A 632 -4.95 19.87 26.16
N THR A 633 -3.93 19.17 25.70
CA THR A 633 -2.94 19.66 24.73
C THR A 633 -2.83 18.67 23.57
N LYS A 634 -3.06 19.12 22.34
CA LYS A 634 -2.80 18.31 21.14
C LYS A 634 -1.29 18.14 20.97
N LEU A 635 -0.85 16.90 20.81
CA LEU A 635 0.56 16.61 20.54
C LEU A 635 0.88 16.92 19.07
N THR A 636 1.96 17.65 18.87
CA THR A 636 2.46 18.03 17.54
C THR A 636 3.66 17.16 17.16
N SER A 637 4.18 17.34 15.94
CA SER A 637 5.37 16.62 15.48
C SER A 637 6.59 16.93 16.35
N GLY A 638 7.36 15.90 16.67
CA GLY A 638 8.53 15.99 17.54
C GLY A 638 9.38 14.73 17.49
N VAL A 639 10.13 14.47 18.54
CA VAL A 639 11.07 13.34 18.63
C VAL A 639 10.66 12.28 19.65
N GLY A 640 9.50 12.45 20.28
CA GLY A 640 9.02 11.56 21.33
C GLY A 640 8.22 10.38 20.81
N ARG A 641 8.02 9.38 21.68
CA ARG A 641 7.27 8.14 21.41
C ARG A 641 6.34 7.81 22.56
N ILE A 642 5.21 7.18 22.21
CA ILE A 642 4.34 6.50 23.16
C ILE A 642 4.49 5.00 22.93
N LEU A 643 4.95 4.31 23.94
CA LEU A 643 5.15 2.88 23.97
C LEU A 643 3.94 2.21 24.64
N GLY A 644 3.58 1.04 24.17
CA GLY A 644 2.58 0.21 24.84
C GLY A 644 3.15 -0.60 26.01
N ARG A 645 2.27 -1.32 26.69
CA ARG A 645 2.60 -2.07 27.91
C ARG A 645 3.02 -3.51 27.70
N VAL A 646 2.95 -4.03 26.46
CA VAL A 646 3.29 -5.44 26.22
C VAL A 646 4.72 -5.62 25.74
N CYS A 647 5.28 -6.81 25.93
CA CYS A 647 6.67 -7.14 25.63
C CYS A 647 6.91 -7.45 24.14
N MET A 648 6.41 -6.58 23.23
CA MET A 648 6.69 -6.65 21.79
C MET A 648 7.51 -5.43 21.38
N GLU A 649 8.60 -5.63 20.65
CA GLU A 649 9.49 -4.56 20.19
C GLU A 649 8.77 -3.48 19.36
N HIS A 650 7.70 -3.85 18.69
CA HIS A 650 6.89 -2.97 17.86
C HIS A 650 5.64 -2.42 18.57
N ASP A 651 5.52 -2.58 19.91
CA ASP A 651 4.40 -2.02 20.67
C ASP A 651 4.57 -0.50 20.85
N ILE A 652 4.42 0.23 19.74
CA ILE A 652 4.56 1.66 19.63
C ILE A 652 3.24 2.26 19.19
N LEU A 653 2.57 2.99 20.08
CA LEU A 653 1.25 3.57 19.84
C LEU A 653 1.32 4.90 19.06
N ALA A 654 2.41 5.64 19.24
CA ALA A 654 2.70 6.83 18.44
C ALA A 654 4.20 7.12 18.41
N ASN A 655 4.67 7.63 17.29
CA ASN A 655 6.07 7.98 17.06
C ASN A 655 6.17 9.36 16.41
N GLY A 656 7.27 10.06 16.63
CA GLY A 656 7.51 11.37 16.03
C GLY A 656 6.61 12.48 16.61
N ILE A 657 6.27 12.42 17.89
CA ILE A 657 5.42 13.38 18.59
C ILE A 657 6.21 14.23 19.57
N LEU A 658 5.72 15.43 19.87
CA LEU A 658 6.27 16.31 20.89
C LEU A 658 5.49 16.11 22.21
N LEU A 659 6.11 15.41 23.15
CA LEU A 659 5.56 15.24 24.49
C LEU A 659 5.83 16.52 25.33
N PRO A 660 4.81 17.08 26.01
CA PRO A 660 5.00 18.24 26.91
C PRO A 660 6.04 17.95 28.00
N ALA A 661 6.85 18.94 28.34
CA ALA A 661 7.89 18.77 29.35
C ALA A 661 7.30 18.43 30.73
N GLU A 662 6.07 18.89 30.99
CA GLU A 662 5.32 18.66 32.22
C GLU A 662 4.64 17.26 32.28
N THR A 663 4.70 16.43 31.21
CA THR A 663 4.11 15.08 31.22
C THR A 663 4.64 14.25 32.39
N ARG A 664 3.74 13.63 33.14
CA ARG A 664 4.03 12.85 34.36
C ARG A 664 3.30 11.52 34.34
N GLU A 665 3.77 10.61 35.16
CA GLU A 665 3.02 9.38 35.49
C GLU A 665 1.66 9.73 36.06
N GLY A 666 0.63 9.05 35.62
CA GLY A 666 -0.76 9.34 35.96
C GLY A 666 -1.48 10.33 35.05
N ASP A 667 -0.78 11.05 34.15
CA ASP A 667 -1.43 11.83 33.10
C ASP A 667 -2.13 10.89 32.09
N PHE A 668 -3.02 11.47 31.29
CA PHE A 668 -3.76 10.72 30.29
C PHE A 668 -3.29 11.05 28.85
N LEU A 669 -3.32 10.04 28.00
CA LEU A 669 -3.10 10.13 26.56
C LEU A 669 -4.40 9.74 25.86
N ILE A 670 -4.89 10.59 24.95
CA ILE A 670 -6.13 10.37 24.25
C ILE A 670 -5.82 10.16 22.77
N PHE A 671 -6.14 8.98 22.26
CA PHE A 671 -5.99 8.62 20.87
C PHE A 671 -7.33 8.82 20.16
N SER A 672 -7.38 9.76 19.21
CA SER A 672 -8.58 10.02 18.43
C SER A 672 -8.79 8.99 17.34
N HIS A 673 -9.97 9.02 16.67
CA HIS A 673 -10.29 8.13 15.55
C HIS A 673 -10.11 6.64 15.88
N ALA A 674 -10.46 6.25 17.12
CA ALA A 674 -10.34 4.88 17.59
C ALA A 674 -11.63 4.05 17.37
N GLY A 675 -12.58 4.56 16.56
CA GLY A 675 -13.87 3.91 16.34
C GLY A 675 -13.94 2.95 15.17
N ALA A 676 -12.92 2.92 14.26
CA ALA A 676 -12.97 2.05 13.11
C ALA A 676 -11.88 0.98 13.19
N TYR A 677 -12.29 -0.30 13.13
CA TYR A 677 -11.46 -1.51 13.14
C TYR A 677 -10.68 -1.78 14.43
N GLU A 678 -10.47 -0.81 15.31
CA GLU A 678 -9.65 -0.99 16.51
C GLU A 678 -10.24 -2.05 17.45
N ALA A 679 -11.53 -1.95 17.76
CA ALA A 679 -12.19 -2.93 18.61
C ALA A 679 -12.38 -4.29 17.92
N SER A 680 -12.74 -4.30 16.62
CA SER A 680 -12.99 -5.54 15.90
C SER A 680 -11.74 -6.33 15.57
N MET A 681 -10.57 -5.66 15.41
CA MET A 681 -9.27 -6.28 15.18
C MET A 681 -8.44 -6.48 16.45
N SER A 682 -8.98 -6.09 17.60
CA SER A 682 -8.37 -6.26 18.92
C SER A 682 -8.02 -7.72 19.19
N TYR A 683 -6.86 -7.96 19.80
CA TYR A 683 -6.38 -9.31 20.10
C TYR A 683 -5.89 -9.44 21.54
N ARG A 684 -5.67 -10.67 22.01
CA ARG A 684 -5.22 -10.96 23.37
C ARG A 684 -3.77 -11.41 23.36
N PHE A 685 -2.89 -10.54 23.82
CA PHE A 685 -1.50 -10.86 24.03
C PHE A 685 -1.03 -10.18 25.31
N GLY A 686 -0.68 -10.97 26.32
CA GLY A 686 -0.21 -10.47 27.61
C GLY A 686 -1.22 -9.64 28.43
N THR A 687 -2.47 -9.54 27.99
CA THR A 687 -3.48 -8.66 28.60
C THR A 687 -4.57 -9.40 29.38
N GLY A 688 -4.57 -10.73 29.36
CA GLY A 688 -5.60 -11.54 30.03
C GLY A 688 -6.97 -11.53 29.31
N SER A 689 -8.07 -11.55 30.10
CA SER A 689 -9.43 -11.69 29.55
C SER A 689 -10.12 -10.39 29.19
N SER A 690 -9.74 -9.26 29.77
CA SER A 690 -10.28 -7.93 29.48
C SER A 690 -9.15 -6.93 29.33
N TYR A 691 -9.08 -6.23 28.25
CA TYR A 691 -7.99 -5.32 27.89
C TYR A 691 -8.47 -3.88 27.67
N GLU A 692 -9.75 -3.64 27.70
CA GLU A 692 -10.31 -2.28 27.69
C GLU A 692 -11.69 -2.26 28.37
N ARG A 693 -12.04 -1.13 28.93
CA ARG A 693 -13.41 -0.86 29.39
C ARG A 693 -14.12 -0.02 28.33
N GLN A 694 -15.32 -0.45 27.94
CA GLN A 694 -16.20 0.34 27.08
C GLN A 694 -17.15 1.15 27.95
N THR A 695 -17.11 2.46 27.85
CA THR A 695 -17.95 3.40 28.60
C THR A 695 -18.73 4.33 27.68
#